data_f8472d97b84bee89c9ffb7248181b4ac
#
_entry.id   f8472d97b84bee89c9ffb7248181b4ac
#
_cell.length_a   1.000
_cell.length_b   1.000
_cell.length_c   1.000
_cell.angle_alpha   90.00
_cell.angle_beta   90.00
_cell.angle_gamma   90.00
#
_symmetry.space_group_name_H-M   'P 1'
#
loop_
_entity.id
_entity.type
_entity.pdbx_description
1 polymer ?
#
loop_
_entity_poly.entity_id
_entity_poly.type
_entity_poly.pdbx_seq_one_letter_code
_entity_poly.pdbx_strand_id
1 'polypeptide(L)'
;MISVNNVTVSFGSWNLLDGINFHISENDKIGLVGKNGAGKSTLMKLITGEQVPTSGSIEKPAGIRIGYLPQIMEHHRGHSVMEEVLSVFHYIHEMEEELTRITAQLAERTDYESREYAALIERMNEINDSLALEGGVSPRAQAQKVLFGLGFKEDELDRLTETFSQGWNMRIELAKILLSQPDVLLLDEPTNHLDIESIEWFEDYLKAFRGSVLLVSHDRKFLDNVTTRTVEILLGHVNDYKVPYSQYVVLRAERLSQQTAAYENQQRMIEKTEDFINRFRYKPTKSNQVQSRIKALEKLDRIEIDETDNAALALKFPPAQRCGDIVFKGTDLTVGYPQKVVFRNAQIEIKRGEKVALIGRNGEGKTTLMRVIMKELEPMEGEARVGHNVHIGYYAQNQEDILDPGETVFGTLDRIAVGEIRTRLRDLLGAFLFKGEDIDKKVSVLSGGERARLGMAKLMLSPYNVLALDEPTNHMDIRSKDILKQALKSFDGTLIVVSHDRDFLDGLVDKLYEFRDGRVMEHLGSVQEFLLKRKLETLQELERRFPAAEEKSVSQEKSQQVKKFQEQKIVSKEQRKVRSRISYLEKEITKLEGRMGEIEKVLAQPGEKDDIMELTREYLELKRALDAHTDEWTSLMEQIEN
;
A
#
# COMPACT_ATOMS: atom_id res chain seq x y z
N MET A 1 5.36 23.06 12.06
CA MET A 1 5.28 21.98 13.04
C MET A 1 3.90 21.95 13.61
N ILE A 2 3.26 20.79 13.62
CA ILE A 2 1.91 20.63 14.17
C ILE A 2 2.02 19.72 15.38
N SER A 3 1.50 20.16 16.55
CA SER A 3 1.49 19.38 17.78
C SER A 3 0.06 19.02 18.15
N VAL A 4 -0.21 17.73 18.31
CA VAL A 4 -1.48 17.19 18.78
C VAL A 4 -1.30 16.81 20.24
N ASN A 5 -2.01 17.50 21.16
CA ASN A 5 -1.81 17.41 22.59
C ASN A 5 -3.08 16.88 23.28
N ASN A 6 -3.00 15.67 23.80
CA ASN A 6 -4.05 15.02 24.60
C ASN A 6 -5.45 15.11 23.96
N VAL A 7 -5.51 14.88 22.64
CA VAL A 7 -6.75 15.01 21.86
C VAL A 7 -7.63 13.79 22.05
N THR A 8 -8.90 14.03 22.41
CA THR A 8 -9.95 13.02 22.52
C THR A 8 -11.11 13.38 21.62
N VAL A 9 -11.65 12.37 20.93
CA VAL A 9 -12.86 12.47 20.11
C VAL A 9 -13.84 11.39 20.55
N SER A 10 -15.01 11.82 21.02
CA SER A 10 -16.04 10.91 21.55
C SER A 10 -17.31 10.98 20.69
N PHE A 11 -17.93 9.82 20.50
CA PHE A 11 -19.23 9.70 19.87
C PHE A 11 -20.18 8.98 20.87
N GLY A 12 -21.02 9.77 21.52
CA GLY A 12 -21.91 9.26 22.57
C GLY A 12 -21.14 8.70 23.76
N SER A 13 -21.19 7.40 23.99
CA SER A 13 -20.58 6.74 25.15
C SER A 13 -19.19 6.14 24.90
N TRP A 14 -18.65 6.22 23.69
CA TRP A 14 -17.36 5.63 23.35
C TRP A 14 -16.39 6.64 22.71
N ASN A 15 -15.10 6.45 22.98
CA ASN A 15 -14.03 7.28 22.44
C ASN A 15 -13.50 6.67 21.16
N LEU A 16 -13.54 7.42 20.06
CA LEU A 16 -12.88 7.05 18.81
C LEU A 16 -11.36 7.27 18.90
N LEU A 17 -10.97 8.40 19.48
CA LEU A 17 -9.61 8.74 19.82
C LEU A 17 -9.56 9.13 21.29
N ASP A 18 -8.57 8.65 22.03
CA ASP A 18 -8.49 8.82 23.48
C ASP A 18 -7.11 9.31 23.90
N GLY A 19 -7.03 10.59 24.27
CA GLY A 19 -5.82 11.22 24.80
C GLY A 19 -4.61 11.10 23.88
N ILE A 20 -4.79 11.23 22.57
CA ILE A 20 -3.70 11.06 21.60
C ILE A 20 -2.69 12.21 21.65
N ASN A 21 -1.42 11.84 21.58
CA ASN A 21 -0.30 12.77 21.55
C ASN A 21 0.65 12.38 20.43
N PHE A 22 0.89 13.27 19.46
CA PHE A 22 1.97 13.15 18.48
C PHE A 22 2.26 14.49 17.83
N HIS A 23 3.41 14.59 17.14
CA HIS A 23 3.79 15.82 16.45
C HIS A 23 4.25 15.51 15.02
N ILE A 24 4.02 16.45 14.13
CA ILE A 24 4.52 16.47 12.76
C ILE A 24 5.67 17.48 12.72
N SER A 25 6.87 17.01 12.43
CA SER A 25 8.06 17.83 12.28
C SER A 25 8.27 18.26 10.82
N GLU A 26 9.17 19.19 10.57
CA GLU A 26 9.54 19.60 9.20
C GLU A 26 10.11 18.42 8.43
N ASN A 27 9.71 18.31 7.17
CA ASN A 27 10.14 17.24 6.26
C ASN A 27 9.77 15.82 6.71
N ASP A 28 8.93 15.64 7.75
CA ASP A 28 8.46 14.33 8.17
C ASP A 28 7.63 13.67 7.05
N LYS A 29 7.89 12.40 6.78
CA LYS A 29 7.10 11.56 5.87
C LYS A 29 6.44 10.45 6.69
N ILE A 30 5.20 10.69 7.11
CA ILE A 30 4.49 9.86 8.08
C ILE A 30 3.43 9.01 7.37
N GLY A 31 3.48 7.69 7.55
CA GLY A 31 2.40 6.78 7.20
C GLY A 31 1.45 6.61 8.38
N LEU A 32 0.19 7.00 8.23
CA LEU A 32 -0.84 6.81 9.24
C LEU A 32 -1.59 5.51 8.97
N VAL A 33 -1.44 4.54 9.85
CA VAL A 33 -2.00 3.20 9.70
C VAL A 33 -2.98 2.85 10.82
N GLY A 34 -3.88 1.91 10.55
CA GLY A 34 -4.91 1.47 11.51
C GLY A 34 -6.07 0.80 10.79
N LYS A 35 -6.92 0.09 11.55
CA LYS A 35 -8.14 -0.55 11.00
C LYS A 35 -9.07 0.49 10.36
N ASN A 36 -9.96 0.05 9.46
CA ASN A 36 -11.02 0.92 8.96
C ASN A 36 -11.91 1.33 10.12
N GLY A 37 -12.27 2.63 10.17
CA GLY A 37 -13.01 3.19 11.31
C GLY A 37 -12.17 3.52 12.55
N ALA A 38 -10.84 3.34 12.55
CA ALA A 38 -9.97 3.69 13.69
C ALA A 38 -9.79 5.20 13.92
N GLY A 39 -10.34 6.06 13.05
CA GLY A 39 -10.25 7.51 13.21
C GLY A 39 -9.16 8.20 12.37
N LYS A 40 -8.58 7.52 11.36
CA LYS A 40 -7.54 8.10 10.49
C LYS A 40 -7.99 9.39 9.81
N SER A 41 -9.10 9.35 9.07
CA SER A 41 -9.67 10.53 8.39
C SER A 41 -10.18 11.58 9.37
N THR A 42 -10.70 11.16 10.53
CA THR A 42 -11.08 12.08 11.62
C THR A 42 -9.88 12.85 12.14
N LEU A 43 -8.74 12.18 12.34
CA LEU A 43 -7.51 12.84 12.77
C LEU A 43 -7.03 13.88 11.73
N MET A 44 -7.12 13.57 10.43
CA MET A 44 -6.79 14.53 9.38
C MET A 44 -7.72 15.75 9.40
N LYS A 45 -9.04 15.55 9.55
CA LYS A 45 -10.03 16.63 9.70
C LYS A 45 -9.82 17.50 10.95
N LEU A 46 -9.34 16.91 12.04
CA LEU A 46 -8.94 17.66 13.22
C LEU A 46 -7.70 18.53 12.94
N ILE A 47 -6.72 17.99 12.20
CA ILE A 47 -5.52 18.73 11.82
C ILE A 47 -5.85 19.87 10.86
N THR A 48 -6.76 19.68 9.89
CA THR A 48 -7.22 20.79 9.02
C THR A 48 -7.99 21.84 9.79
N GLY A 49 -8.73 21.46 10.83
CA GLY A 49 -9.62 22.33 11.60
C GLY A 49 -11.08 22.22 11.13
N GLU A 50 -11.40 21.32 10.20
CA GLU A 50 -12.76 21.01 9.77
C GLU A 50 -13.59 20.38 10.89
N GLN A 51 -12.92 19.75 11.85
CA GLN A 51 -13.55 19.14 13.03
C GLN A 51 -12.85 19.63 14.30
N VAL A 52 -13.63 19.82 15.38
CA VAL A 52 -13.14 20.24 16.68
C VAL A 52 -13.03 19.00 17.58
N PRO A 53 -11.94 18.82 18.34
CA PRO A 53 -11.83 17.71 19.29
C PRO A 53 -12.79 17.91 20.47
N THR A 54 -13.20 16.80 21.11
CA THR A 54 -14.00 16.83 22.34
C THR A 54 -13.20 17.37 23.52
N SER A 55 -11.91 17.04 23.60
CA SER A 55 -10.94 17.61 24.55
C SER A 55 -9.53 17.58 23.98
N GLY A 56 -8.61 18.33 24.58
CA GLY A 56 -7.24 18.51 24.10
C GLY A 56 -7.11 19.68 23.13
N SER A 57 -5.94 19.85 22.54
CA SER A 57 -5.63 20.97 21.63
C SER A 57 -4.73 20.52 20.47
N ILE A 58 -4.88 21.21 19.34
CA ILE A 58 -3.98 21.07 18.18
C ILE A 58 -3.34 22.43 17.94
N GLU A 59 -2.04 22.49 18.12
CA GLU A 59 -1.25 23.69 17.97
C GLU A 59 -0.60 23.72 16.59
N LYS A 60 -0.77 24.84 15.88
CA LYS A 60 -0.22 25.09 14.55
C LYS A 60 0.48 26.44 14.53
N PRO A 61 1.62 26.59 13.85
CA PRO A 61 2.21 27.90 13.60
C PRO A 61 1.25 28.81 12.82
N ALA A 62 1.28 30.10 13.11
CA ALA A 62 0.51 31.06 12.32
C ALA A 62 1.03 31.08 10.87
N GLY A 63 0.11 31.05 9.91
CA GLY A 63 0.45 31.10 8.48
C GLY A 63 0.87 29.77 7.84
N ILE A 64 0.86 28.63 8.56
CA ILE A 64 1.15 27.33 7.97
C ILE A 64 0.11 26.96 6.90
N ARG A 65 0.57 26.60 5.72
CA ARG A 65 -0.28 26.15 4.61
C ARG A 65 -0.46 24.63 4.67
N ILE A 66 -1.70 24.18 4.81
CA ILE A 66 -2.06 22.75 4.86
C ILE A 66 -2.82 22.40 3.59
N GLY A 67 -2.26 21.46 2.81
CA GLY A 67 -2.97 20.84 1.68
C GLY A 67 -3.64 19.55 2.15
N TYR A 68 -4.94 19.42 1.96
CA TYR A 68 -5.70 18.22 2.33
C TYR A 68 -6.44 17.64 1.14
N LEU A 69 -6.21 16.36 0.89
CA LEU A 69 -6.94 15.57 -0.10
C LEU A 69 -7.91 14.65 0.65
N PRO A 70 -9.21 14.98 0.68
CA PRO A 70 -10.22 14.11 1.31
C PRO A 70 -10.59 12.94 0.41
N GLN A 71 -11.16 11.89 0.99
CA GLN A 71 -11.62 10.72 0.26
C GLN A 71 -12.84 10.98 -0.65
N ILE A 72 -13.67 11.97 -0.31
CA ILE A 72 -14.86 12.37 -1.07
C ILE A 72 -14.76 13.86 -1.39
N MET A 73 -15.03 14.22 -2.64
CA MET A 73 -14.87 15.59 -3.15
C MET A 73 -16.17 16.21 -3.67
N GLU A 74 -16.25 17.52 -3.56
CA GLU A 74 -17.26 18.34 -4.22
C GLU A 74 -16.74 18.76 -5.60
N HIS A 75 -17.60 18.69 -6.62
CA HIS A 75 -17.22 18.98 -7.99
C HIS A 75 -17.44 20.45 -8.33
N HIS A 76 -16.41 21.12 -8.85
CA HIS A 76 -16.54 22.42 -9.50
C HIS A 76 -16.92 22.22 -10.97
N ARG A 77 -17.91 23.02 -11.45
CA ARG A 77 -18.46 22.90 -12.81
C ARG A 77 -18.07 24.10 -13.66
N GLY A 78 -17.85 23.88 -14.96
CA GLY A 78 -17.76 24.93 -15.95
C GLY A 78 -16.35 25.32 -16.41
N HIS A 79 -15.28 24.71 -15.86
CA HIS A 79 -13.88 25.00 -16.23
C HIS A 79 -13.24 23.84 -16.99
N SER A 80 -12.26 24.14 -17.84
CA SER A 80 -11.35 23.12 -18.37
C SER A 80 -10.39 22.62 -17.30
N VAL A 81 -9.79 21.44 -17.51
CA VAL A 81 -8.81 20.87 -16.58
C VAL A 81 -7.67 21.86 -16.32
N MET A 82 -7.15 22.51 -17.36
CA MET A 82 -6.06 23.46 -17.24
C MET A 82 -6.48 24.71 -16.46
N GLU A 83 -7.66 25.29 -16.75
CA GLU A 83 -8.19 26.46 -16.03
C GLU A 83 -8.41 26.15 -14.55
N GLU A 84 -9.01 25.00 -14.24
CA GLU A 84 -9.25 24.56 -12.88
C GLU A 84 -7.96 24.41 -12.08
N VAL A 85 -6.92 23.83 -12.67
CA VAL A 85 -5.62 23.68 -12.01
C VAL A 85 -4.88 25.01 -11.89
N LEU A 86 -4.98 25.90 -12.88
CA LEU A 86 -4.37 27.23 -12.83
C LEU A 86 -5.04 28.15 -11.80
N SER A 87 -6.28 27.87 -11.38
CA SER A 87 -6.96 28.63 -10.34
C SER A 87 -6.18 28.72 -9.02
N VAL A 88 -5.31 27.74 -8.75
CA VAL A 88 -4.41 27.74 -7.58
C VAL A 88 -3.44 28.92 -7.61
N PHE A 89 -3.08 29.40 -8.79
CA PHE A 89 -2.15 30.51 -8.99
C PHE A 89 -2.85 31.86 -9.06
N HIS A 90 -4.12 31.94 -8.66
CA HIS A 90 -4.89 33.21 -8.71
C HIS A 90 -4.22 34.31 -7.91
N TYR A 91 -3.57 33.96 -6.77
CA TYR A 91 -2.80 34.88 -5.97
C TYR A 91 -1.62 35.55 -6.73
N ILE A 92 -1.00 34.84 -7.68
CA ILE A 92 0.05 35.41 -8.55
C ILE A 92 -0.53 36.50 -9.43
N HIS A 93 -1.72 36.23 -10.02
CA HIS A 93 -2.41 37.22 -10.85
C HIS A 93 -2.86 38.43 -10.03
N GLU A 94 -3.37 38.21 -8.82
CA GLU A 94 -3.70 39.31 -7.89
C GLU A 94 -2.47 40.14 -7.53
N MET A 95 -1.30 39.49 -7.29
CA MET A 95 -0.02 40.20 -7.05
C MET A 95 0.44 40.99 -8.28
N GLU A 96 0.33 40.43 -9.49
CA GLU A 96 0.65 41.13 -10.74
C GLU A 96 -0.27 42.35 -10.98
N GLU A 97 -1.57 42.20 -10.70
CA GLU A 97 -2.51 43.32 -10.77
C GLU A 97 -2.25 44.38 -9.69
N GLU A 98 -1.91 43.95 -8.45
CA GLU A 98 -1.53 44.86 -7.38
C GLU A 98 -0.23 45.60 -7.74
N LEU A 99 0.76 44.91 -8.29
CA LEU A 99 2.01 45.52 -8.77
C LEU A 99 1.75 46.56 -9.88
N THR A 100 0.87 46.26 -10.81
CA THR A 100 0.48 47.17 -11.88
C THR A 100 -0.22 48.43 -11.29
N ARG A 101 -1.11 48.24 -10.33
CA ARG A 101 -1.77 49.35 -9.63
C ARG A 101 -0.81 50.22 -8.83
N ILE A 102 0.11 49.60 -8.08
CA ILE A 102 1.14 50.32 -7.31
C ILE A 102 2.06 51.11 -8.27
N THR A 103 2.48 50.48 -9.36
CA THR A 103 3.35 51.14 -10.36
C THR A 103 2.66 52.36 -10.99
N ALA A 104 1.37 52.26 -11.33
CA ALA A 104 0.58 53.39 -11.83
C ALA A 104 0.45 54.51 -10.77
N GLN A 105 0.18 54.16 -9.51
CA GLN A 105 0.10 55.12 -8.41
C GLN A 105 1.44 55.83 -8.17
N LEU A 106 2.56 55.11 -8.20
CA LEU A 106 3.90 55.69 -8.05
C LEU A 106 4.26 56.65 -9.20
N ALA A 107 3.78 56.37 -10.45
CA ALA A 107 4.02 57.21 -11.60
C ALA A 107 3.22 58.56 -11.57
N GLU A 108 2.06 58.59 -10.93
CA GLU A 108 1.23 59.78 -10.79
C GLU A 108 1.58 60.64 -9.59
N ARG A 109 2.28 60.10 -8.59
CA ARG A 109 2.64 60.82 -7.35
C ARG A 109 3.92 61.63 -7.49
N THR A 110 3.94 62.82 -6.89
CA THR A 110 5.09 63.73 -6.85
C THR A 110 5.64 63.92 -5.45
N ASP A 111 5.05 63.28 -4.45
CA ASP A 111 5.35 63.42 -3.03
C ASP A 111 6.36 62.34 -2.56
N TYR A 112 7.54 62.33 -3.15
CA TYR A 112 8.58 61.28 -3.00
C TYR A 112 9.11 61.12 -1.54
N GLU A 113 8.93 62.10 -0.66
CA GLU A 113 9.35 62.05 0.75
C GLU A 113 8.24 61.64 1.71
N SER A 114 7.03 61.35 1.19
CA SER A 114 5.90 60.97 2.04
C SER A 114 6.07 59.53 2.57
N ARG A 115 5.54 59.26 3.76
CA ARG A 115 5.46 57.90 4.34
C ARG A 115 4.66 56.97 3.45
N GLU A 116 3.64 57.46 2.79
CA GLU A 116 2.80 56.68 1.91
C GLU A 116 3.54 56.25 0.65
N TYR A 117 4.35 57.13 0.06
CA TYR A 117 5.20 56.78 -1.10
C TYR A 117 6.22 55.70 -0.76
N ALA A 118 6.88 55.83 0.44
CA ALA A 118 7.81 54.82 0.93
C ALA A 118 7.12 53.46 1.16
N ALA A 119 5.92 53.44 1.72
CA ALA A 119 5.15 52.19 1.92
C ALA A 119 4.76 51.51 0.62
N LEU A 120 4.43 52.27 -0.45
CA LEU A 120 4.15 51.71 -1.77
C LEU A 120 5.40 51.07 -2.41
N ILE A 121 6.60 51.70 -2.23
CA ILE A 121 7.85 51.10 -2.70
C ILE A 121 8.17 49.81 -1.94
N GLU A 122 8.02 49.81 -0.62
CA GLU A 122 8.24 48.62 0.21
C GLU A 122 7.33 47.49 -0.22
N ARG A 123 6.04 47.78 -0.40
CA ARG A 123 5.06 46.78 -0.89
C ARG A 123 5.37 46.28 -2.31
N MET A 124 5.81 47.16 -3.21
CA MET A 124 6.26 46.79 -4.55
C MET A 124 7.46 45.82 -4.51
N ASN A 125 8.42 46.08 -3.63
CA ASN A 125 9.59 45.21 -3.45
C ASN A 125 9.18 43.86 -2.86
N GLU A 126 8.32 43.82 -1.86
CA GLU A 126 7.77 42.57 -1.29
C GLU A 126 7.10 41.71 -2.35
N ILE A 127 6.27 42.32 -3.21
CA ILE A 127 5.59 41.61 -4.29
C ILE A 127 6.61 41.10 -5.32
N ASN A 128 7.57 41.94 -5.73
CA ASN A 128 8.61 41.53 -6.67
C ASN A 128 9.49 40.40 -6.10
N ASP A 129 9.87 40.45 -4.83
CA ASP A 129 10.64 39.39 -4.18
C ASP A 129 9.82 38.09 -4.09
N SER A 130 8.51 38.20 -3.80
CA SER A 130 7.61 37.04 -3.78
C SER A 130 7.46 36.41 -5.17
N LEU A 131 7.25 37.21 -6.21
CA LEU A 131 7.18 36.75 -7.60
C LEU A 131 8.52 36.16 -8.09
N ALA A 132 9.66 36.70 -7.63
CA ALA A 132 11.00 36.19 -7.96
C ALA A 132 11.30 34.86 -7.27
N LEU A 133 10.82 34.66 -6.05
CA LEU A 133 10.94 33.39 -5.30
C LEU A 133 10.12 32.26 -5.95
N GLU A 134 8.96 32.58 -6.51
CA GLU A 134 8.12 31.63 -7.27
C GLU A 134 8.67 31.30 -8.68
N GLY A 135 9.65 31.97 -9.07
CA GLY A 135 10.59 32.04 -10.12
C GLY A 135 10.62 31.10 -11.31
N GLY A 136 10.76 31.62 -12.49
CA GLY A 136 11.44 31.06 -13.66
C GLY A 136 10.71 30.03 -14.51
N VAL A 137 9.75 29.28 -14.00
CA VAL A 137 8.94 28.31 -14.77
C VAL A 137 7.50 28.81 -14.81
N SER A 138 6.94 28.95 -16.02
CA SER A 138 5.55 29.44 -16.13
C SER A 138 4.58 28.53 -15.37
N PRO A 139 3.57 29.08 -14.67
CA PRO A 139 2.54 28.31 -13.94
C PRO A 139 1.91 27.22 -14.83
N ARG A 140 1.71 27.53 -16.12
CA ARG A 140 1.17 26.58 -17.10
C ARG A 140 2.12 25.37 -17.31
N ALA A 141 3.42 25.59 -17.38
CA ALA A 141 4.39 24.50 -17.53
C ALA A 141 4.49 23.62 -16.27
N GLN A 142 4.38 24.23 -15.09
CA GLN A 142 4.31 23.48 -13.83
C GLN A 142 3.01 22.65 -13.77
N ALA A 143 1.87 23.22 -14.12
CA ALA A 143 0.59 22.53 -14.19
C ALA A 143 0.63 21.36 -15.17
N GLN A 144 1.16 21.57 -16.40
CA GLN A 144 1.33 20.50 -17.38
C GLN A 144 2.19 19.36 -16.85
N LYS A 145 3.32 19.67 -16.23
CA LYS A 145 4.22 18.64 -15.66
C LYS A 145 3.52 17.77 -14.62
N VAL A 146 2.74 18.38 -13.72
CA VAL A 146 2.00 17.65 -12.68
C VAL A 146 0.86 16.85 -13.31
N LEU A 147 0.07 17.44 -14.21
CA LEU A 147 -1.03 16.77 -14.89
C LEU A 147 -0.57 15.56 -15.71
N PHE A 148 0.52 15.69 -16.47
CA PHE A 148 1.09 14.57 -17.22
C PHE A 148 1.60 13.46 -16.30
N GLY A 149 2.22 13.82 -15.17
CA GLY A 149 2.62 12.88 -14.13
C GLY A 149 1.44 12.11 -13.52
N LEU A 150 0.27 12.75 -13.41
CA LEU A 150 -0.97 12.15 -12.94
C LEU A 150 -1.75 11.41 -14.05
N GLY A 151 -1.18 11.31 -15.27
CA GLY A 151 -1.69 10.48 -16.36
C GLY A 151 -2.59 11.20 -17.36
N PHE A 152 -2.77 12.53 -17.28
CA PHE A 152 -3.48 13.30 -18.30
C PHE A 152 -2.69 13.34 -19.60
N LYS A 153 -3.41 13.40 -20.72
CA LYS A 153 -2.86 13.62 -22.07
C LYS A 153 -3.01 15.08 -22.47
N GLU A 154 -2.23 15.52 -23.46
CA GLU A 154 -2.25 16.91 -23.92
C GLU A 154 -3.64 17.34 -24.45
N ASP A 155 -4.31 16.43 -25.16
CA ASP A 155 -5.67 16.65 -25.70
C ASP A 155 -6.78 16.68 -24.63
N GLU A 156 -6.49 16.27 -23.40
CA GLU A 156 -7.43 16.25 -22.28
C GLU A 156 -7.39 17.53 -21.45
N LEU A 157 -6.34 18.36 -21.58
CA LEU A 157 -6.13 19.54 -20.75
C LEU A 157 -7.18 20.64 -20.96
N ASP A 158 -7.69 20.77 -22.19
CA ASP A 158 -8.68 21.78 -22.54
C ASP A 158 -10.13 21.25 -22.45
N ARG A 159 -10.33 19.98 -22.04
CA ARG A 159 -11.64 19.40 -21.83
C ARG A 159 -12.26 19.89 -20.53
N LEU A 160 -13.59 20.01 -20.50
CA LEU A 160 -14.34 20.38 -19.29
C LEU A 160 -14.26 19.29 -18.22
N THR A 161 -14.06 19.71 -16.98
CA THR A 161 -13.97 18.82 -15.80
C THR A 161 -15.20 17.93 -15.62
N GLU A 162 -16.38 18.40 -16.02
CA GLU A 162 -17.65 17.65 -15.96
C GLU A 162 -17.67 16.41 -16.86
N THR A 163 -16.82 16.35 -17.89
CA THR A 163 -16.74 15.21 -18.82
C THR A 163 -15.93 14.04 -18.27
N PHE A 164 -15.29 14.24 -17.13
CA PHE A 164 -14.44 13.24 -16.52
C PHE A 164 -15.15 12.47 -15.40
N SER A 165 -14.70 11.24 -15.14
CA SER A 165 -15.16 10.43 -14.01
C SER A 165 -14.67 11.01 -12.68
N GLN A 166 -15.30 10.58 -11.58
CA GLN A 166 -14.90 10.97 -10.23
C GLN A 166 -13.40 10.72 -9.95
N GLY A 167 -12.84 9.61 -10.42
CA GLY A 167 -11.41 9.31 -10.25
C GLY A 167 -10.49 10.29 -10.97
N TRP A 168 -10.89 10.79 -12.14
CA TRP A 168 -10.14 11.82 -12.86
C TRP A 168 -10.26 13.19 -12.16
N ASN A 169 -11.43 13.53 -11.65
CA ASN A 169 -11.61 14.77 -10.88
C ASN A 169 -10.76 14.75 -9.60
N MET A 170 -10.60 13.59 -8.95
CA MET A 170 -9.69 13.44 -7.82
C MET A 170 -8.22 13.72 -8.20
N ARG A 171 -7.80 13.33 -9.42
CA ARG A 171 -6.45 13.66 -9.93
C ARG A 171 -6.27 15.16 -10.18
N ILE A 172 -7.34 15.87 -10.64
CA ILE A 172 -7.32 17.33 -10.80
C ILE A 172 -7.13 18.01 -9.44
N GLU A 173 -7.87 17.61 -8.42
CA GLU A 173 -7.74 18.17 -7.07
C GLU A 173 -6.37 17.85 -6.47
N LEU A 174 -5.88 16.62 -6.68
CA LEU A 174 -4.51 16.27 -6.27
C LEU A 174 -3.49 17.20 -6.96
N ALA A 175 -3.63 17.48 -8.27
CA ALA A 175 -2.77 18.40 -8.98
C ALA A 175 -2.81 19.82 -8.37
N LYS A 176 -4.00 20.32 -8.03
CA LYS A 176 -4.18 21.63 -7.37
C LYS A 176 -3.44 21.69 -6.04
N ILE A 177 -3.61 20.66 -5.21
CA ILE A 177 -2.94 20.58 -3.90
C ILE A 177 -1.42 20.50 -4.04
N LEU A 178 -0.91 19.72 -5.00
CA LEU A 178 0.53 19.60 -5.22
C LEU A 178 1.14 20.92 -5.72
N LEU A 179 0.41 21.65 -6.57
CA LEU A 179 0.86 22.93 -7.13
C LEU A 179 0.79 24.08 -6.12
N SER A 180 -0.09 24.01 -5.11
CA SER A 180 -0.13 24.99 -4.03
C SER A 180 1.08 24.94 -3.10
N GLN A 181 1.95 23.93 -3.24
CA GLN A 181 3.18 23.71 -2.45
C GLN A 181 2.96 23.95 -0.94
N PRO A 182 2.07 23.19 -0.29
CA PRO A 182 1.78 23.39 1.12
C PRO A 182 2.98 23.00 2.01
N ASP A 183 3.05 23.56 3.23
CA ASP A 183 4.05 23.17 4.22
C ASP A 183 3.78 21.76 4.79
N VAL A 184 2.48 21.40 4.89
CA VAL A 184 2.03 20.08 5.34
C VAL A 184 1.00 19.54 4.37
N LEU A 185 1.24 18.34 3.87
CA LEU A 185 0.37 17.64 2.93
C LEU A 185 -0.30 16.46 3.64
N LEU A 186 -1.62 16.48 3.70
CA LEU A 186 -2.46 15.43 4.27
C LEU A 186 -3.16 14.68 3.13
N LEU A 187 -2.88 13.38 2.99
CA LEU A 187 -3.37 12.57 1.89
C LEU A 187 -4.15 11.36 2.42
N ASP A 188 -5.45 11.30 2.13
CA ASP A 188 -6.30 10.17 2.49
C ASP A 188 -6.59 9.31 1.25
N GLU A 189 -5.93 8.13 1.18
CA GLU A 189 -6.02 7.15 0.09
C GLU A 189 -5.76 7.73 -1.31
N PRO A 190 -4.64 8.48 -1.53
CA PRO A 190 -4.40 9.15 -2.81
C PRO A 190 -4.11 8.19 -3.97
N THR A 191 -3.76 6.94 -3.68
CA THR A 191 -3.47 5.90 -4.69
C THR A 191 -4.72 5.31 -5.31
N ASN A 192 -5.88 5.48 -4.67
CA ASN A 192 -7.15 5.08 -5.25
C ASN A 192 -7.36 5.84 -6.57
N HIS A 193 -7.74 5.13 -7.62
CA HIS A 193 -7.96 5.65 -8.97
C HIS A 193 -6.70 6.10 -9.75
N LEU A 194 -5.48 5.96 -9.19
CA LEU A 194 -4.25 6.13 -9.94
C LEU A 194 -3.84 4.82 -10.62
N ASP A 195 -3.33 4.92 -11.83
CA ASP A 195 -2.68 3.77 -12.48
C ASP A 195 -1.22 3.61 -12.01
N ILE A 196 -0.62 2.48 -12.33
CA ILE A 196 0.72 2.12 -11.82
C ILE A 196 1.78 3.17 -12.20
N GLU A 197 1.72 3.73 -13.42
CA GLU A 197 2.67 4.74 -13.87
C GLU A 197 2.51 6.06 -13.09
N SER A 198 1.25 6.49 -12.88
CA SER A 198 0.96 7.68 -12.07
C SER A 198 1.35 7.49 -10.59
N ILE A 199 1.19 6.29 -10.04
CA ILE A 199 1.64 5.97 -8.66
C ILE A 199 3.17 6.09 -8.56
N GLU A 200 3.95 5.55 -9.53
CA GLU A 200 5.41 5.66 -9.52
C GLU A 200 5.89 7.12 -9.62
N TRP A 201 5.27 7.89 -10.51
CA TRP A 201 5.57 9.31 -10.61
C TRP A 201 5.26 10.05 -9.31
N PHE A 202 4.12 9.72 -8.68
CA PHE A 202 3.69 10.35 -7.44
C PHE A 202 4.58 9.98 -6.25
N GLU A 203 5.08 8.74 -6.18
CA GLU A 203 6.11 8.33 -5.21
C GLU A 203 7.37 9.20 -5.32
N ASP A 204 7.87 9.38 -6.55
CA ASP A 204 9.07 10.17 -6.79
C ASP A 204 8.84 11.66 -6.48
N TYR A 205 7.64 12.19 -6.78
CA TYR A 205 7.26 13.55 -6.40
C TYR A 205 7.25 13.73 -4.87
N LEU A 206 6.60 12.82 -4.14
CA LEU A 206 6.51 12.91 -2.66
C LEU A 206 7.86 12.75 -1.97
N LYS A 207 8.76 11.93 -2.51
CA LYS A 207 10.15 11.83 -2.03
C LYS A 207 10.91 13.15 -2.17
N ALA A 208 10.70 13.85 -3.28
CA ALA A 208 11.33 15.14 -3.56
C ALA A 208 10.63 16.32 -2.86
N PHE A 209 9.42 16.13 -2.36
CA PHE A 209 8.63 17.18 -1.72
C PHE A 209 9.29 17.67 -0.44
N ARG A 210 9.49 18.99 -0.28
CA ARG A 210 10.21 19.58 0.85
C ARG A 210 9.37 19.78 2.12
N GLY A 211 8.03 19.76 2.00
CA GLY A 211 7.12 19.85 3.15
C GLY A 211 6.94 18.51 3.86
N SER A 212 6.19 18.53 4.95
CA SER A 212 5.82 17.32 5.69
C SER A 212 4.65 16.62 5.00
N VAL A 213 4.60 15.30 5.08
CA VAL A 213 3.52 14.48 4.51
C VAL A 213 2.95 13.58 5.58
N LEU A 214 1.63 13.60 5.75
CA LEU A 214 0.87 12.62 6.51
C LEU A 214 -0.02 11.84 5.52
N LEU A 215 0.28 10.57 5.36
CA LEU A 215 -0.27 9.71 4.31
C LEU A 215 -1.04 8.54 4.91
N VAL A 216 -2.30 8.39 4.52
CA VAL A 216 -3.07 7.15 4.68
C VAL A 216 -3.08 6.43 3.33
N SER A 217 -2.67 5.19 3.29
CA SER A 217 -2.78 4.35 2.10
C SER A 217 -2.89 2.87 2.45
N HIS A 218 -3.58 2.13 1.60
CA HIS A 218 -3.66 0.68 1.62
C HIS A 218 -2.72 0.01 0.61
N ASP A 219 -1.82 0.76 -0.02
CA ASP A 219 -0.70 0.26 -0.82
C ASP A 219 0.59 0.20 0.04
N ARG A 220 1.04 -1.02 0.36
CA ARG A 220 2.23 -1.24 1.19
C ARG A 220 3.50 -0.72 0.55
N LYS A 221 3.67 -0.93 -0.77
CA LYS A 221 4.86 -0.48 -1.49
C LYS A 221 4.92 1.04 -1.55
N PHE A 222 3.78 1.68 -1.74
CA PHE A 222 3.68 3.13 -1.72
C PHE A 222 4.05 3.70 -0.35
N LEU A 223 3.49 3.14 0.74
CA LEU A 223 3.87 3.53 2.10
C LEU A 223 5.38 3.36 2.33
N ASP A 224 5.93 2.20 1.98
CA ASP A 224 7.34 1.87 2.21
C ASP A 224 8.30 2.76 1.41
N ASN A 225 7.90 3.13 0.19
CA ASN A 225 8.71 3.97 -0.69
C ASN A 225 8.70 5.44 -0.30
N VAL A 226 7.60 5.93 0.30
CA VAL A 226 7.40 7.35 0.59
C VAL A 226 7.68 7.68 2.05
N THR A 227 7.27 6.81 2.99
CA THR A 227 7.28 7.15 4.42
C THR A 227 8.55 6.66 5.13
N THR A 228 9.03 7.48 6.06
CA THR A 228 10.18 7.18 6.93
C THR A 228 9.77 6.89 8.37
N ARG A 229 8.52 7.18 8.71
CA ARG A 229 7.93 7.07 10.03
C ARG A 229 6.50 6.53 9.91
N THR A 230 6.11 5.62 10.79
CA THR A 230 4.78 5.02 10.78
C THR A 230 4.08 5.30 12.11
N VAL A 231 2.89 5.87 12.03
CA VAL A 231 2.02 6.17 13.19
C VAL A 231 0.81 5.25 13.13
N GLU A 232 0.64 4.39 14.13
CA GLU A 232 -0.47 3.46 14.21
C GLU A 232 -1.57 3.99 15.14
N ILE A 233 -2.82 4.00 14.68
CA ILE A 233 -3.99 4.18 15.54
C ILE A 233 -4.55 2.82 15.91
N LEU A 234 -4.51 2.50 17.21
CA LEU A 234 -4.95 1.21 17.75
C LEU A 234 -5.77 1.44 19.02
N LEU A 235 -7.03 0.96 19.05
CA LEU A 235 -7.93 1.11 20.20
C LEU A 235 -8.04 2.56 20.72
N GLY A 236 -8.09 3.52 19.79
CA GLY A 236 -8.17 4.95 20.14
C GLY A 236 -6.84 5.60 20.55
N HIS A 237 -5.76 4.85 20.71
CA HIS A 237 -4.45 5.35 21.06
C HIS A 237 -3.51 5.40 19.87
N VAL A 238 -2.47 6.25 19.94
CA VAL A 238 -1.44 6.39 18.91
C VAL A 238 -0.16 5.73 19.37
N ASN A 239 0.39 4.87 18.49
CA ASN A 239 1.71 4.28 18.63
C ASN A 239 2.61 4.82 17.51
N ASP A 240 3.75 5.39 17.88
CA ASP A 240 4.67 6.04 16.96
C ASP A 240 5.93 5.18 16.74
N TYR A 241 6.18 4.81 15.50
CA TYR A 241 7.33 4.00 15.08
C TYR A 241 8.19 4.82 14.11
N LYS A 242 9.42 5.16 14.50
CA LYS A 242 10.37 5.91 13.66
C LYS A 242 11.04 5.01 12.61
N VAL A 243 10.22 4.26 11.89
CA VAL A 243 10.66 3.30 10.86
C VAL A 243 9.66 3.27 9.70
N PRO A 244 10.09 2.88 8.48
CA PRO A 244 9.21 2.62 7.35
C PRO A 244 8.20 1.51 7.64
N TYR A 245 7.17 1.41 6.78
CA TYR A 245 6.04 0.50 6.97
C TYR A 245 6.43 -0.98 7.11
N SER A 246 7.35 -1.49 6.29
CA SER A 246 7.78 -2.90 6.35
C SER A 246 8.45 -3.26 7.67
N GLN A 247 9.29 -2.34 8.20
CA GLN A 247 9.92 -2.54 9.51
C GLN A 247 8.91 -2.41 10.66
N TYR A 248 7.95 -1.48 10.54
CA TYR A 248 6.84 -1.36 11.48
C TYR A 248 6.07 -2.68 11.62
N VAL A 249 5.76 -3.37 10.52
CA VAL A 249 5.04 -4.67 10.55
C VAL A 249 5.78 -5.69 11.41
N VAL A 250 7.11 -5.76 11.30
CA VAL A 250 7.94 -6.67 12.12
C VAL A 250 7.90 -6.27 13.59
N LEU A 251 8.16 -4.99 13.89
CA LEU A 251 8.15 -4.48 15.27
C LEU A 251 6.77 -4.63 15.93
N ARG A 252 5.70 -4.40 15.15
CA ARG A 252 4.34 -4.63 15.62
C ARG A 252 4.08 -6.09 15.99
N ALA A 253 4.53 -7.03 15.16
CA ALA A 253 4.38 -8.46 15.42
C ALA A 253 5.14 -8.88 16.70
N GLU A 254 6.36 -8.38 16.91
CA GLU A 254 7.14 -8.61 18.13
C GLU A 254 6.43 -8.03 19.37
N ARG A 255 5.97 -6.78 19.29
CA ARG A 255 5.22 -6.12 20.38
C ARG A 255 3.95 -6.90 20.75
N LEU A 256 3.21 -7.34 19.73
CA LEU A 256 1.99 -8.12 19.91
C LEU A 256 2.27 -9.46 20.62
N SER A 257 3.34 -10.15 20.20
CA SER A 257 3.80 -11.38 20.86
C SER A 257 4.13 -11.15 22.33
N GLN A 258 4.83 -10.06 22.65
CA GLN A 258 5.14 -9.68 24.03
C GLN A 258 3.89 -9.34 24.84
N GLN A 259 2.94 -8.59 24.26
CA GLN A 259 1.65 -8.25 24.91
C GLN A 259 0.82 -9.51 25.17
N THR A 260 0.77 -10.45 24.19
CA THR A 260 0.04 -11.71 24.37
C THR A 260 0.65 -12.55 25.50
N ALA A 261 1.98 -12.66 25.55
CA ALA A 261 2.65 -13.36 26.64
C ALA A 261 2.43 -12.68 28.00
N ALA A 262 2.45 -11.35 28.05
CA ALA A 262 2.16 -10.59 29.27
C ALA A 262 0.71 -10.80 29.75
N TYR A 263 -0.25 -10.78 28.81
CA TYR A 263 -1.67 -11.05 29.09
C TYR A 263 -1.88 -12.47 29.63
N GLU A 264 -1.33 -13.49 28.97
CA GLU A 264 -1.45 -14.87 29.44
C GLU A 264 -0.86 -15.03 30.84
N ASN A 265 0.27 -14.38 31.13
CA ASN A 265 0.86 -14.39 32.47
C ASN A 265 -0.05 -13.68 33.48
N GLN A 266 -0.64 -12.55 33.11
CA GLN A 266 -1.60 -11.84 33.95
C GLN A 266 -2.86 -12.68 34.22
N GLN A 267 -3.42 -13.32 33.18
CA GLN A 267 -4.59 -14.21 33.34
C GLN A 267 -4.29 -15.38 34.28
N ARG A 268 -3.13 -16.04 34.11
CA ARG A 268 -2.71 -17.13 35.06
C ARG A 268 -2.54 -16.62 36.49
N MET A 269 -2.09 -15.37 36.68
CA MET A 269 -1.98 -14.75 38.01
C MET A 269 -3.36 -14.45 38.59
N ILE A 270 -4.30 -13.94 37.77
CA ILE A 270 -5.69 -13.67 38.15
C ILE A 270 -6.36 -14.98 38.58
N GLU A 271 -6.34 -16.03 37.73
CA GLU A 271 -6.89 -17.35 38.04
C GLU A 271 -6.37 -17.92 39.37
N LYS A 272 -5.05 -17.93 39.56
CA LYS A 272 -4.43 -18.40 40.83
C LYS A 272 -4.90 -17.59 42.05
N THR A 273 -5.10 -16.29 41.84
CA THR A 273 -5.55 -15.40 42.94
C THR A 273 -7.02 -15.60 43.24
N GLU A 274 -7.86 -15.78 42.22
CA GLU A 274 -9.28 -16.11 42.34
C GLU A 274 -9.48 -17.51 42.99
N ASP A 275 -8.73 -18.50 42.58
CA ASP A 275 -8.72 -19.83 43.20
C ASP A 275 -8.36 -19.75 44.67
N PHE A 276 -7.35 -18.96 45.04
CA PHE A 276 -7.01 -18.73 46.43
C PHE A 276 -8.15 -18.06 47.19
N ILE A 277 -8.75 -17.02 46.63
CA ILE A 277 -9.88 -16.31 47.22
C ILE A 277 -11.06 -17.29 47.43
N ASN A 278 -11.43 -18.07 46.42
CA ASN A 278 -12.54 -19.03 46.47
C ASN A 278 -12.30 -20.14 47.52
N ARG A 279 -11.07 -20.67 47.60
CA ARG A 279 -10.70 -21.74 48.56
C ARG A 279 -10.70 -21.25 50.00
N PHE A 280 -10.31 -20.00 50.26
CA PHE A 280 -10.12 -19.47 51.60
C PHE A 280 -11.15 -18.43 52.04
N ARG A 281 -12.14 -18.10 51.22
CA ARG A 281 -13.17 -17.06 51.46
C ARG A 281 -13.90 -17.20 52.79
N TYR A 282 -14.16 -18.44 53.20
CA TYR A 282 -14.93 -18.74 54.40
C TYR A 282 -14.07 -19.14 55.61
N LYS A 283 -12.73 -19.05 55.53
CA LYS A 283 -11.85 -19.37 56.65
C LYS A 283 -11.48 -18.10 57.44
N PRO A 284 -11.91 -17.95 58.70
CA PRO A 284 -11.68 -16.74 59.50
C PRO A 284 -10.20 -16.36 59.63
N THR A 285 -9.30 -17.36 59.77
CA THR A 285 -7.86 -17.17 59.92
C THR A 285 -7.16 -16.59 58.68
N LYS A 286 -7.83 -16.61 57.52
CA LYS A 286 -7.30 -16.11 56.24
C LYS A 286 -8.01 -14.86 55.70
N SER A 287 -9.02 -14.36 56.45
CA SER A 287 -9.86 -13.22 56.01
C SER A 287 -9.07 -12.01 55.56
N ASN A 288 -8.07 -11.57 56.33
CA ASN A 288 -7.25 -10.41 55.97
C ASN A 288 -6.43 -10.63 54.69
N GLN A 289 -5.91 -11.87 54.45
CA GLN A 289 -5.18 -12.20 53.23
C GLN A 289 -6.09 -12.24 52.00
N VAL A 290 -7.33 -12.77 52.17
CA VAL A 290 -8.33 -12.79 51.10
C VAL A 290 -8.75 -11.37 50.72
N GLN A 291 -9.06 -10.51 51.69
CA GLN A 291 -9.41 -9.12 51.43
C GLN A 291 -8.28 -8.32 50.75
N SER A 292 -7.02 -8.53 51.17
CA SER A 292 -5.87 -7.90 50.54
C SER A 292 -5.75 -8.31 49.06
N ARG A 293 -5.98 -9.59 48.73
CA ARG A 293 -5.92 -10.09 47.34
C ARG A 293 -7.09 -9.61 46.50
N ILE A 294 -8.31 -9.48 47.08
CA ILE A 294 -9.44 -8.89 46.36
C ILE A 294 -9.12 -7.44 45.98
N LYS A 295 -8.65 -6.64 46.96
CA LYS A 295 -8.24 -5.25 46.68
C LYS A 295 -7.09 -5.14 45.66
N ALA A 296 -6.16 -6.11 45.62
CA ALA A 296 -5.11 -6.18 44.63
C ALA A 296 -5.65 -6.47 43.22
N LEU A 297 -6.64 -7.37 43.10
CA LEU A 297 -7.32 -7.64 41.82
C LEU A 297 -8.16 -6.46 41.33
N GLU A 298 -8.85 -5.74 42.26
CA GLU A 298 -9.65 -4.56 41.91
C GLU A 298 -8.78 -3.39 41.42
N LYS A 299 -7.51 -3.29 41.86
CA LYS A 299 -6.54 -2.28 41.45
C LYS A 299 -5.67 -2.68 40.25
N LEU A 300 -5.84 -3.92 39.78
CA LEU A 300 -5.03 -4.44 38.68
C LEU A 300 -5.52 -3.85 37.35
N ASP A 301 -4.68 -3.09 36.68
CA ASP A 301 -4.94 -2.66 35.32
C ASP A 301 -4.88 -3.89 34.39
N ARG A 302 -6.02 -4.20 33.78
CA ARG A 302 -6.12 -5.34 32.88
C ARG A 302 -5.48 -5.00 31.55
N ILE A 303 -4.59 -5.88 31.09
CA ILE A 303 -3.97 -5.74 29.78
C ILE A 303 -5.03 -6.04 28.74
N GLU A 304 -5.32 -5.07 27.88
CA GLU A 304 -6.16 -5.26 26.71
C GLU A 304 -5.26 -5.70 25.55
N ILE A 305 -5.62 -6.79 24.92
CA ILE A 305 -4.97 -7.24 23.69
C ILE A 305 -5.87 -6.87 22.54
N ASP A 306 -5.28 -6.32 21.47
CA ASP A 306 -5.96 -6.23 20.18
C ASP A 306 -6.30 -7.67 19.75
N GLU A 307 -7.57 -7.93 19.52
CA GLU A 307 -8.00 -9.23 18.99
C GLU A 307 -7.19 -9.50 17.71
N THR A 308 -6.20 -10.36 17.86
CA THR A 308 -5.51 -10.92 16.71
C THR A 308 -6.48 -11.85 16.02
N ASP A 309 -7.10 -11.36 14.98
CA ASP A 309 -7.87 -12.18 14.04
C ASP A 309 -6.91 -13.13 13.32
N ASN A 310 -6.45 -14.14 14.04
CA ASN A 310 -5.69 -15.29 13.51
C ASN A 310 -6.60 -16.27 12.76
N ALA A 311 -7.76 -15.84 12.30
CA ALA A 311 -8.56 -16.59 11.35
C ALA A 311 -7.88 -16.57 9.97
N ALA A 312 -6.69 -17.16 9.89
CA ALA A 312 -6.16 -17.72 8.65
C ALA A 312 -7.00 -18.96 8.30
N LEU A 313 -8.31 -18.76 8.12
CA LEU A 313 -9.17 -19.76 7.55
C LEU A 313 -8.65 -20.00 6.13
N ALA A 314 -8.28 -21.24 5.84
CA ALA A 314 -7.99 -21.69 4.49
C ALA A 314 -9.29 -21.62 3.67
N LEU A 315 -9.59 -20.41 3.16
CA LEU A 315 -10.71 -20.21 2.24
C LEU A 315 -10.45 -21.01 0.99
N LYS A 316 -11.35 -21.94 0.69
CA LYS A 316 -11.29 -22.75 -0.53
C LYS A 316 -12.52 -22.47 -1.37
N PHE A 317 -12.29 -22.24 -2.65
CA PHE A 317 -13.36 -22.21 -3.63
C PHE A 317 -14.00 -23.61 -3.79
N PRO A 318 -15.31 -23.70 -4.02
CA PRO A 318 -15.95 -24.96 -4.30
C PRO A 318 -15.37 -25.55 -5.59
N PRO A 319 -15.25 -26.89 -5.66
CA PRO A 319 -14.74 -27.54 -6.86
C PRO A 319 -15.67 -27.27 -8.05
N ALA A 320 -15.11 -26.79 -9.14
CA ALA A 320 -15.83 -26.51 -10.38
C ALA A 320 -15.59 -27.59 -11.43
N GLN A 321 -16.50 -27.69 -12.42
CA GLN A 321 -16.32 -28.58 -13.56
C GLN A 321 -15.11 -28.09 -14.39
N ARG A 322 -14.36 -29.04 -14.94
CA ARG A 322 -13.19 -28.75 -15.77
C ARG A 322 -13.62 -28.12 -17.10
N CYS A 323 -13.07 -26.94 -17.43
CA CYS A 323 -13.24 -26.31 -18.74
C CYS A 323 -12.25 -26.85 -19.78
N GLY A 324 -12.43 -26.48 -21.05
CA GLY A 324 -11.48 -26.74 -22.12
C GLY A 324 -10.09 -26.16 -21.86
N ASP A 325 -9.10 -26.53 -22.67
CA ASP A 325 -7.70 -26.07 -22.48
C ASP A 325 -7.51 -24.57 -22.78
N ILE A 326 -8.33 -24.03 -23.70
CA ILE A 326 -8.37 -22.59 -23.99
C ILE A 326 -9.64 -22.03 -23.35
N VAL A 327 -9.45 -21.04 -22.47
CA VAL A 327 -10.54 -20.33 -21.79
C VAL A 327 -11.06 -19.18 -22.64
N PHE A 328 -10.14 -18.41 -23.21
CA PHE A 328 -10.47 -17.30 -24.11
C PHE A 328 -9.41 -17.19 -25.21
N LYS A 329 -9.86 -16.98 -26.46
CA LYS A 329 -9.00 -16.70 -27.59
C LYS A 329 -9.55 -15.52 -28.37
N GLY A 330 -8.73 -14.50 -28.51
CA GLY A 330 -8.98 -13.33 -29.34
C GLY A 330 -7.95 -13.26 -30.47
N THR A 331 -8.41 -13.17 -31.70
CA THR A 331 -7.55 -13.10 -32.88
C THR A 331 -7.86 -11.81 -33.63
N ASP A 332 -6.85 -10.96 -33.83
CA ASP A 332 -6.94 -9.66 -34.53
C ASP A 332 -8.08 -8.77 -33.99
N LEU A 333 -8.28 -8.79 -32.66
CA LEU A 333 -9.38 -8.10 -32.01
C LEU A 333 -9.22 -6.59 -32.12
N THR A 334 -10.23 -5.95 -32.73
CA THR A 334 -10.47 -4.50 -32.65
C THR A 334 -11.72 -4.28 -31.81
N VAL A 335 -11.56 -3.60 -30.70
CA VAL A 335 -12.65 -3.38 -29.74
C VAL A 335 -12.83 -1.90 -29.45
N GLY A 336 -14.09 -1.49 -29.34
CA GLY A 336 -14.44 -0.10 -29.08
C GLY A 336 -15.94 0.09 -28.93
N TYR A 337 -16.33 1.35 -28.87
CA TYR A 337 -17.72 1.81 -28.89
C TYR A 337 -17.99 2.52 -30.21
N PRO A 338 -19.24 2.73 -30.62
CA PRO A 338 -19.57 3.27 -31.96
C PRO A 338 -18.83 4.57 -32.34
N GLN A 339 -18.39 5.35 -31.36
CA GLN A 339 -17.71 6.64 -31.59
C GLN A 339 -16.20 6.59 -31.33
N LYS A 340 -15.65 5.51 -30.72
CA LYS A 340 -14.24 5.46 -30.30
C LYS A 340 -13.73 4.04 -30.29
N VAL A 341 -12.74 3.75 -31.14
CA VAL A 341 -11.96 2.50 -31.05
C VAL A 341 -11.02 2.60 -29.85
N VAL A 342 -11.00 1.57 -29.00
CA VAL A 342 -10.22 1.52 -27.77
C VAL A 342 -8.87 0.84 -28.00
N PHE A 343 -8.86 -0.34 -28.63
CA PHE A 343 -7.63 -1.00 -29.07
C PHE A 343 -7.83 -1.78 -30.35
N ARG A 344 -6.75 -2.06 -31.07
CA ARG A 344 -6.75 -2.70 -32.40
C ARG A 344 -5.80 -3.89 -32.46
N ASN A 345 -6.14 -4.85 -33.33
CA ASN A 345 -5.28 -5.98 -33.71
C ASN A 345 -4.70 -6.74 -32.50
N ALA A 346 -5.48 -6.90 -31.44
CA ALA A 346 -5.02 -7.59 -30.23
C ALA A 346 -5.05 -9.11 -30.43
N GLN A 347 -3.94 -9.75 -30.05
CA GLN A 347 -3.79 -11.20 -29.97
C GLN A 347 -3.81 -11.60 -28.49
N ILE A 348 -4.84 -12.32 -28.07
CA ILE A 348 -5.02 -12.64 -26.66
C ILE A 348 -5.36 -14.13 -26.55
N GLU A 349 -4.56 -14.90 -25.84
CA GLU A 349 -4.83 -16.30 -25.56
C GLU A 349 -4.68 -16.59 -24.07
N ILE A 350 -5.76 -17.03 -23.44
CA ILE A 350 -5.79 -17.38 -22.01
C ILE A 350 -6.11 -18.88 -21.91
N LYS A 351 -5.18 -19.63 -21.30
CA LYS A 351 -5.31 -21.07 -21.11
C LYS A 351 -5.86 -21.39 -19.72
N ARG A 352 -6.39 -22.61 -19.60
CA ARG A 352 -6.87 -23.11 -18.31
C ARG A 352 -5.75 -23.13 -17.26
N GLY A 353 -6.05 -22.64 -16.06
CA GLY A 353 -5.14 -22.58 -14.93
C GLY A 353 -4.15 -21.43 -14.97
N GLU A 354 -4.11 -20.62 -16.05
CA GLU A 354 -3.31 -19.40 -16.08
C GLU A 354 -3.87 -18.34 -15.14
N LYS A 355 -2.98 -17.59 -14.52
CA LYS A 355 -3.29 -16.40 -13.70
C LYS A 355 -2.78 -15.17 -14.42
N VAL A 356 -3.70 -14.43 -15.01
CA VAL A 356 -3.42 -13.33 -15.95
C VAL A 356 -3.81 -12.00 -15.35
N ALA A 357 -2.92 -10.99 -15.42
CA ALA A 357 -3.28 -9.61 -15.11
C ALA A 357 -3.43 -8.77 -16.39
N LEU A 358 -4.41 -7.86 -16.38
CA LEU A 358 -4.58 -6.82 -17.38
C LEU A 358 -4.10 -5.51 -16.77
N ILE A 359 -3.07 -4.92 -17.34
CA ILE A 359 -2.43 -3.69 -16.84
C ILE A 359 -2.38 -2.62 -17.94
N GLY A 360 -2.31 -1.36 -17.54
CA GLY A 360 -2.28 -0.20 -18.44
C GLY A 360 -2.95 1.00 -17.81
N ARG A 361 -2.87 2.14 -18.46
CA ARG A 361 -3.50 3.38 -17.99
C ARG A 361 -5.02 3.27 -17.93
N ASN A 362 -5.64 4.15 -17.15
CA ASN A 362 -7.09 4.22 -17.09
C ASN A 362 -7.65 4.68 -18.45
N GLY A 363 -8.73 3.99 -18.90
CA GLY A 363 -9.36 4.26 -20.20
C GLY A 363 -8.74 3.55 -21.41
N GLU A 364 -7.68 2.74 -21.25
CA GLU A 364 -7.04 2.02 -22.36
C GLU A 364 -7.69 0.66 -22.70
N GLY A 365 -8.82 0.32 -22.05
CA GLY A 365 -9.66 -0.79 -22.51
C GLY A 365 -9.58 -2.08 -21.70
N LYS A 366 -9.00 -2.07 -20.50
CA LYS A 366 -8.94 -3.23 -19.60
C LYS A 366 -10.34 -3.78 -19.30
N THR A 367 -11.22 -2.94 -18.76
CA THR A 367 -12.64 -3.28 -18.50
C THR A 367 -13.41 -3.58 -19.77
N THR A 368 -13.05 -2.95 -20.90
CA THR A 368 -13.67 -3.22 -22.21
C THR A 368 -13.36 -4.64 -22.68
N LEU A 369 -12.12 -5.11 -22.52
CA LEU A 369 -11.77 -6.50 -22.79
C LEU A 369 -12.52 -7.47 -21.86
N MET A 370 -12.66 -7.14 -20.58
CA MET A 370 -13.44 -7.96 -19.63
C MET A 370 -14.88 -8.14 -20.13
N ARG A 371 -15.53 -7.06 -20.62
CA ARG A 371 -16.88 -7.13 -21.20
C ARG A 371 -16.95 -8.00 -22.44
N VAL A 372 -15.90 -8.01 -23.28
CA VAL A 372 -15.82 -8.92 -24.42
C VAL A 372 -15.74 -10.39 -23.97
N ILE A 373 -14.91 -10.67 -22.95
CA ILE A 373 -14.79 -12.01 -22.35
C ILE A 373 -16.13 -12.47 -21.75
N MET A 374 -16.87 -11.55 -21.12
CA MET A 374 -18.21 -11.81 -20.56
C MET A 374 -19.31 -11.91 -21.63
N LYS A 375 -19.00 -11.63 -22.91
CA LYS A 375 -19.96 -11.55 -24.03
C LYS A 375 -21.00 -10.43 -23.88
N GLU A 376 -20.67 -9.40 -23.12
CA GLU A 376 -21.49 -8.19 -22.98
C GLU A 376 -21.22 -7.18 -24.11
N LEU A 377 -20.07 -7.30 -24.76
CA LEU A 377 -19.65 -6.45 -25.87
C LEU A 377 -19.10 -7.33 -27.00
N GLU A 378 -19.57 -7.12 -28.22
CA GLU A 378 -19.03 -7.77 -29.41
C GLU A 378 -17.83 -6.98 -29.96
N PRO A 379 -16.78 -7.65 -30.45
CA PRO A 379 -15.68 -6.97 -31.10
C PRO A 379 -16.15 -6.32 -32.41
N MET A 380 -15.55 -5.17 -32.77
CA MET A 380 -15.83 -4.48 -34.04
C MET A 380 -15.20 -5.24 -35.22
N GLU A 381 -14.01 -5.80 -35.02
CA GLU A 381 -13.27 -6.61 -36.02
C GLU A 381 -12.53 -7.73 -35.29
N GLY A 382 -12.22 -8.80 -36.03
CA GLY A 382 -11.56 -9.98 -35.48
C GLY A 382 -12.52 -10.98 -34.86
N GLU A 383 -12.00 -11.97 -34.16
CA GLU A 383 -12.77 -13.05 -33.59
C GLU A 383 -12.47 -13.22 -32.10
N ALA A 384 -13.53 -13.23 -31.28
CA ALA A 384 -13.47 -13.52 -29.85
C ALA A 384 -14.20 -14.84 -29.56
N ARG A 385 -13.48 -15.84 -29.04
CA ARG A 385 -14.04 -17.15 -28.69
C ARG A 385 -13.82 -17.47 -27.22
N VAL A 386 -14.90 -17.71 -26.51
CA VAL A 386 -14.86 -18.31 -25.15
C VAL A 386 -14.86 -19.82 -25.28
N GLY A 387 -14.01 -20.50 -24.54
CA GLY A 387 -13.83 -21.95 -24.60
C GLY A 387 -15.06 -22.76 -24.18
N HIS A 388 -14.96 -24.07 -24.34
CA HIS A 388 -16.03 -24.98 -23.96
C HIS A 388 -16.12 -25.15 -22.44
N ASN A 389 -17.34 -25.21 -21.91
CA ASN A 389 -17.64 -25.40 -20.48
C ASN A 389 -16.96 -24.35 -19.56
N VAL A 390 -16.86 -23.10 -20.02
CA VAL A 390 -16.32 -21.99 -19.27
C VAL A 390 -17.45 -21.34 -18.47
N HIS A 391 -17.34 -21.38 -17.13
CA HIS A 391 -18.24 -20.73 -16.18
C HIS A 391 -17.47 -19.62 -15.48
N ILE A 392 -17.80 -18.35 -15.83
CA ILE A 392 -17.07 -17.18 -15.36
C ILE A 392 -17.79 -16.57 -14.17
N GLY A 393 -17.06 -16.43 -13.05
CA GLY A 393 -17.46 -15.57 -11.96
C GLY A 393 -16.87 -14.18 -12.20
N TYR A 394 -17.73 -13.20 -12.39
CA TYR A 394 -17.31 -11.81 -12.64
C TYR A 394 -17.50 -10.93 -11.42
N TYR A 395 -16.46 -10.20 -11.06
CA TYR A 395 -16.49 -9.14 -10.06
C TYR A 395 -16.26 -7.81 -10.78
N ALA A 396 -17.33 -7.03 -10.95
CA ALA A 396 -17.31 -5.73 -11.63
C ALA A 396 -16.83 -4.62 -10.67
N GLN A 397 -16.29 -3.55 -11.21
CA GLN A 397 -15.82 -2.37 -10.45
C GLN A 397 -16.90 -1.78 -9.52
N ASN A 398 -18.20 -1.85 -9.91
CA ASN A 398 -19.33 -1.33 -9.13
C ASN A 398 -20.22 -2.46 -8.61
N GLN A 399 -19.66 -3.63 -8.28
CA GLN A 399 -20.46 -4.76 -7.80
C GLN A 399 -21.12 -4.51 -6.44
N GLU A 400 -20.67 -3.50 -5.72
CA GLU A 400 -21.30 -3.04 -4.48
C GLU A 400 -22.76 -2.61 -4.69
N ASP A 401 -23.10 -2.09 -5.88
CA ASP A 401 -24.44 -1.64 -6.24
C ASP A 401 -25.39 -2.80 -6.61
N ILE A 402 -24.85 -4.03 -6.80
CA ILE A 402 -25.65 -5.21 -7.17
C ILE A 402 -26.16 -5.97 -5.93
N LEU A 403 -25.71 -5.59 -4.73
CA LEU A 403 -26.20 -6.15 -3.49
C LEU A 403 -27.55 -5.52 -3.12
N ASP A 404 -28.51 -6.34 -2.67
CA ASP A 404 -29.81 -5.85 -2.22
C ASP A 404 -29.67 -5.06 -0.90
N PRO A 405 -29.92 -3.74 -0.89
CA PRO A 405 -29.75 -2.91 0.30
C PRO A 405 -30.67 -3.31 1.47
N GLY A 406 -31.79 -3.98 1.19
CA GLY A 406 -32.79 -4.40 2.17
C GLY A 406 -32.43 -5.67 2.93
N GLU A 407 -31.52 -6.48 2.37
CA GLU A 407 -31.07 -7.73 2.95
C GLU A 407 -30.04 -7.55 4.05
N THR A 408 -29.90 -8.60 4.89
CA THR A 408 -28.80 -8.68 5.84
C THR A 408 -27.55 -9.29 5.18
N VAL A 409 -26.39 -9.08 5.78
CA VAL A 409 -25.12 -9.68 5.36
C VAL A 409 -25.26 -11.20 5.25
N PHE A 410 -25.82 -11.84 6.27
CA PHE A 410 -26.07 -13.27 6.29
C PHE A 410 -27.10 -13.69 5.24
N GLY A 411 -28.23 -12.99 5.14
CA GLY A 411 -29.31 -13.28 4.20
C GLY A 411 -28.85 -13.25 2.74
N THR A 412 -27.97 -12.30 2.38
CA THR A 412 -27.37 -12.19 1.04
C THR A 412 -26.64 -13.47 0.64
N LEU A 413 -25.90 -14.09 1.56
CA LEU A 413 -25.15 -15.32 1.28
C LEU A 413 -26.02 -16.58 1.44
N ASP A 414 -26.93 -16.63 2.40
CA ASP A 414 -27.77 -17.80 2.69
C ASP A 414 -28.68 -18.16 1.53
N ARG A 415 -29.13 -17.17 0.75
CA ARG A 415 -29.95 -17.39 -0.46
C ARG A 415 -29.22 -18.14 -1.58
N ILE A 416 -27.88 -18.04 -1.63
CA ILE A 416 -27.07 -18.58 -2.71
C ILE A 416 -26.40 -19.88 -2.26
N ALA A 417 -26.12 -20.00 -0.96
CA ALA A 417 -25.42 -21.13 -0.40
C ALA A 417 -26.24 -22.42 -0.47
N VAL A 418 -25.67 -23.45 -1.07
CA VAL A 418 -26.29 -24.78 -1.23
C VAL A 418 -25.46 -25.85 -0.52
N GLY A 419 -26.12 -26.82 0.13
CA GLY A 419 -25.48 -27.99 0.72
C GLY A 419 -24.56 -27.66 1.91
N GLU A 420 -23.39 -28.31 1.98
CA GLU A 420 -22.45 -28.17 3.09
C GLU A 420 -21.86 -26.75 3.24
N ILE A 421 -21.87 -25.95 2.17
CA ILE A 421 -21.37 -24.58 2.20
C ILE A 421 -22.23 -23.73 3.14
N ARG A 422 -23.54 -24.00 3.19
CA ARG A 422 -24.47 -23.28 4.06
C ARG A 422 -24.13 -23.42 5.56
N THR A 423 -23.61 -24.56 5.98
CA THR A 423 -23.21 -24.80 7.38
C THR A 423 -21.96 -24.01 7.75
N ARG A 424 -21.13 -23.61 6.78
CA ARG A 424 -19.87 -22.87 6.97
C ARG A 424 -19.98 -21.38 6.62
N LEU A 425 -21.19 -20.86 6.38
CA LEU A 425 -21.37 -19.45 6.02
C LEU A 425 -20.83 -18.49 7.08
N ARG A 426 -21.00 -18.82 8.37
CA ARG A 426 -20.49 -17.98 9.45
C ARG A 426 -18.97 -17.97 9.48
N ASP A 427 -18.34 -19.10 9.18
CA ASP A 427 -16.88 -19.20 9.08
C ASP A 427 -16.37 -18.38 7.88
N LEU A 428 -17.07 -18.46 6.75
CA LEU A 428 -16.76 -17.65 5.56
C LEU A 428 -16.90 -16.15 5.88
N LEU A 429 -18.00 -15.73 6.50
CA LEU A 429 -18.21 -14.35 6.89
C LEU A 429 -17.16 -13.89 7.91
N GLY A 430 -16.81 -14.74 8.88
CA GLY A 430 -15.75 -14.48 9.84
C GLY A 430 -14.38 -14.28 9.17
N ALA A 431 -14.08 -15.08 8.11
CA ALA A 431 -12.86 -14.92 7.33
C ALA A 431 -12.83 -13.58 6.58
N PHE A 432 -13.98 -13.08 6.12
CA PHE A 432 -14.13 -11.74 5.53
C PHE A 432 -14.36 -10.64 6.59
N LEU A 433 -13.99 -10.89 7.85
CA LEU A 433 -14.01 -9.94 8.96
C LEU A 433 -15.42 -9.46 9.37
N PHE A 434 -16.49 -10.22 9.05
CA PHE A 434 -17.81 -9.98 9.60
C PHE A 434 -17.99 -10.80 10.87
N LYS A 435 -18.12 -10.16 12.04
CA LYS A 435 -18.16 -10.82 13.34
C LYS A 435 -19.38 -10.41 14.15
N GLY A 436 -19.84 -11.31 15.02
CA GLY A 436 -20.88 -11.03 15.97
C GLY A 436 -22.13 -10.43 15.31
N GLU A 437 -22.49 -9.22 15.71
CA GLU A 437 -23.67 -8.49 15.22
C GLU A 437 -23.53 -7.97 13.78
N ASP A 438 -22.31 -7.92 13.21
CA ASP A 438 -22.10 -7.46 11.83
C ASP A 438 -22.83 -8.36 10.81
N ILE A 439 -23.02 -9.63 11.14
CA ILE A 439 -23.68 -10.62 10.28
C ILE A 439 -25.14 -10.27 10.04
N ASP A 440 -25.79 -9.66 11.02
CA ASP A 440 -27.20 -9.30 11.00
C ASP A 440 -27.46 -7.87 10.52
N LYS A 441 -26.41 -7.06 10.28
CA LYS A 441 -26.52 -5.72 9.69
C LYS A 441 -27.10 -5.78 8.29
N LYS A 442 -27.90 -4.77 7.94
CA LYS A 442 -28.39 -4.58 6.56
C LYS A 442 -27.26 -4.12 5.66
N VAL A 443 -27.28 -4.55 4.39
CA VAL A 443 -26.33 -4.13 3.36
C VAL A 443 -26.31 -2.61 3.20
N SER A 444 -27.46 -1.93 3.36
CA SER A 444 -27.54 -0.46 3.27
C SER A 444 -26.69 0.29 4.28
N VAL A 445 -26.37 -0.31 5.43
CA VAL A 445 -25.58 0.34 6.52
C VAL A 445 -24.10 0.05 6.39
N LEU A 446 -23.69 -0.84 5.47
CA LEU A 446 -22.30 -1.22 5.27
C LEU A 446 -21.49 -0.11 4.60
N SER A 447 -20.24 0.04 5.01
CA SER A 447 -19.25 0.84 4.29
C SER A 447 -18.93 0.22 2.93
N GLY A 448 -18.34 1.02 2.00
CA GLY A 448 -17.89 0.52 0.69
C GLY A 448 -16.99 -0.72 0.82
N GLY A 449 -15.99 -0.67 1.70
CA GLY A 449 -15.11 -1.81 1.93
C GLY A 449 -15.80 -3.05 2.49
N GLU A 450 -16.83 -2.89 3.32
CA GLU A 450 -17.65 -4.02 3.81
C GLU A 450 -18.50 -4.60 2.68
N ARG A 451 -19.10 -3.76 1.85
CA ARG A 451 -19.85 -4.22 0.67
C ARG A 451 -18.95 -4.97 -0.31
N ALA A 452 -17.73 -4.46 -0.57
CA ALA A 452 -16.75 -5.13 -1.42
C ALA A 452 -16.39 -6.52 -0.89
N ARG A 453 -16.14 -6.65 0.43
CA ARG A 453 -15.88 -7.95 1.07
C ARG A 453 -17.07 -8.91 0.96
N LEU A 454 -18.30 -8.41 1.16
CA LEU A 454 -19.52 -9.21 1.02
C LEU A 454 -19.72 -9.69 -0.42
N GLY A 455 -19.50 -8.83 -1.41
CA GLY A 455 -19.54 -9.18 -2.83
C GLY A 455 -18.53 -10.27 -3.20
N MET A 456 -17.32 -10.19 -2.63
CA MET A 456 -16.30 -11.21 -2.83
C MET A 456 -16.65 -12.53 -2.14
N ALA A 457 -17.17 -12.50 -0.91
CA ALA A 457 -17.68 -13.68 -0.23
C ALA A 457 -18.82 -14.36 -1.03
N LYS A 458 -19.71 -13.57 -1.63
CA LYS A 458 -20.77 -14.03 -2.52
C LYS A 458 -20.21 -14.79 -3.74
N LEU A 459 -19.16 -14.23 -4.37
CA LEU A 459 -18.51 -14.86 -5.52
C LEU A 459 -17.91 -16.23 -5.18
N MET A 460 -17.37 -16.37 -3.95
CA MET A 460 -16.75 -17.62 -3.49
C MET A 460 -17.73 -18.75 -3.19
N LEU A 461 -19.03 -18.50 -3.22
CA LEU A 461 -20.04 -19.53 -2.95
C LEU A 461 -20.38 -20.39 -4.19
N SER A 462 -20.04 -19.92 -5.36
CA SER A 462 -20.41 -20.58 -6.63
C SER A 462 -19.22 -21.30 -7.27
N PRO A 463 -19.44 -22.47 -7.90
CA PRO A 463 -18.37 -23.28 -8.50
C PRO A 463 -17.96 -22.74 -9.86
N TYR A 464 -17.25 -21.63 -9.88
CA TYR A 464 -16.67 -21.04 -11.10
C TYR A 464 -15.33 -21.70 -11.44
N ASN A 465 -15.09 -21.96 -12.74
CA ASN A 465 -13.77 -22.41 -13.22
C ASN A 465 -12.91 -21.29 -13.79
N VAL A 466 -13.50 -20.12 -13.97
CA VAL A 466 -12.80 -18.87 -14.33
C VAL A 466 -13.29 -17.75 -13.43
N LEU A 467 -12.37 -16.98 -12.88
CA LEU A 467 -12.66 -15.75 -12.16
C LEU A 467 -12.14 -14.56 -12.95
N ALA A 468 -13.02 -13.60 -13.19
CA ALA A 468 -12.71 -12.33 -13.83
C ALA A 468 -12.97 -11.20 -12.82
N LEU A 469 -11.90 -10.54 -12.35
CA LEU A 469 -11.96 -9.56 -11.28
C LEU A 469 -11.50 -8.19 -11.79
N ASP A 470 -12.38 -7.19 -11.71
CA ASP A 470 -12.08 -5.81 -12.13
C ASP A 470 -11.91 -4.93 -10.89
N GLU A 471 -10.67 -4.51 -10.60
CA GLU A 471 -10.24 -3.73 -9.45
C GLU A 471 -10.77 -4.26 -8.09
N PRO A 472 -10.54 -5.56 -7.77
CA PRO A 472 -11.12 -6.18 -6.58
C PRO A 472 -10.52 -5.66 -5.27
N THR A 473 -9.43 -4.92 -5.33
CA THR A 473 -8.69 -4.38 -4.18
C THR A 473 -9.13 -2.98 -3.76
N ASN A 474 -9.97 -2.32 -4.58
CA ASN A 474 -10.46 -0.97 -4.26
C ASN A 474 -11.28 -0.98 -2.98
N HIS A 475 -11.08 0.03 -2.14
CA HIS A 475 -11.73 0.19 -0.83
C HIS A 475 -11.46 -0.93 0.19
N MET A 476 -10.57 -1.90 -0.13
CA MET A 476 -10.19 -2.94 0.81
C MET A 476 -8.99 -2.50 1.67
N ASP A 477 -9.07 -2.77 2.96
CA ASP A 477 -7.92 -2.63 3.83
C ASP A 477 -6.84 -3.70 3.56
N ILE A 478 -5.64 -3.45 4.05
CA ILE A 478 -4.47 -4.30 3.81
C ILE A 478 -4.73 -5.76 4.21
N ARG A 479 -5.46 -6.00 5.30
CA ARG A 479 -5.80 -7.36 5.77
C ARG A 479 -6.76 -8.07 4.83
N SER A 480 -7.81 -7.38 4.40
CA SER A 480 -8.79 -7.93 3.44
C SER A 480 -8.12 -8.28 2.11
N LYS A 481 -7.17 -7.44 1.65
CA LYS A 481 -6.35 -7.74 0.47
C LYS A 481 -5.51 -9.01 0.63
N ASP A 482 -4.90 -9.23 1.80
CA ASP A 482 -4.12 -10.45 2.08
C ASP A 482 -5.00 -11.71 2.06
N ILE A 483 -6.16 -11.65 2.69
CA ILE A 483 -7.12 -12.75 2.71
C ILE A 483 -7.56 -13.10 1.29
N LEU A 484 -7.93 -12.07 0.51
CA LEU A 484 -8.31 -12.24 -0.90
C LEU A 484 -7.16 -12.84 -1.72
N LYS A 485 -5.95 -12.31 -1.59
CA LYS A 485 -4.76 -12.81 -2.29
C LYS A 485 -4.48 -14.28 -1.97
N GLN A 486 -4.59 -14.68 -0.70
CA GLN A 486 -4.40 -16.08 -0.29
C GLN A 486 -5.50 -16.99 -0.87
N ALA A 487 -6.76 -16.54 -0.84
CA ALA A 487 -7.87 -17.28 -1.44
C ALA A 487 -7.66 -17.49 -2.95
N LEU A 488 -7.27 -16.43 -3.68
CA LEU A 488 -7.00 -16.50 -5.11
C LEU A 488 -5.73 -17.33 -5.46
N LYS A 489 -4.73 -17.36 -4.58
CA LYS A 489 -3.59 -18.28 -4.74
C LYS A 489 -4.00 -19.75 -4.66
N SER A 490 -4.96 -20.07 -3.78
CA SER A 490 -5.47 -21.43 -3.62
C SER A 490 -6.53 -21.83 -4.65
N PHE A 491 -6.94 -20.90 -5.52
CA PHE A 491 -7.91 -21.17 -6.59
C PHE A 491 -7.25 -21.97 -7.74
N ASP A 492 -7.78 -23.16 -8.02
CA ASP A 492 -7.25 -24.07 -9.07
C ASP A 492 -7.72 -23.71 -10.48
N GLY A 493 -8.64 -22.75 -10.62
CA GLY A 493 -9.17 -22.29 -11.91
C GLY A 493 -8.29 -21.23 -12.58
N THR A 494 -8.80 -20.69 -13.67
CA THR A 494 -8.17 -19.58 -14.40
C THR A 494 -8.55 -18.24 -13.76
N LEU A 495 -7.58 -17.36 -13.56
CA LEU A 495 -7.78 -16.02 -13.00
C LEU A 495 -7.46 -14.95 -14.04
N ILE A 496 -8.38 -14.03 -14.25
CA ILE A 496 -8.18 -12.81 -15.03
C ILE A 496 -8.41 -11.65 -14.07
N VAL A 497 -7.41 -10.81 -13.83
CA VAL A 497 -7.51 -9.72 -12.86
C VAL A 497 -7.04 -8.41 -13.46
N VAL A 498 -7.85 -7.36 -13.31
CA VAL A 498 -7.46 -5.97 -13.50
C VAL A 498 -7.15 -5.41 -12.12
N SER A 499 -5.96 -4.93 -11.89
CA SER A 499 -5.62 -4.23 -10.64
C SER A 499 -4.42 -3.30 -10.82
N HIS A 500 -4.43 -2.22 -10.09
CA HIS A 500 -3.32 -1.27 -9.99
C HIS A 500 -2.46 -1.52 -8.73
N ASP A 501 -2.85 -2.48 -7.90
CA ASP A 501 -2.13 -2.86 -6.69
C ASP A 501 -0.97 -3.81 -7.00
N ARG A 502 0.24 -3.25 -7.02
CA ARG A 502 1.49 -3.99 -7.35
C ARG A 502 1.79 -5.10 -6.34
N ASP A 503 1.49 -4.89 -5.05
CA ASP A 503 1.71 -5.89 -3.99
C ASP A 503 0.69 -7.03 -4.11
N PHE A 504 -0.55 -6.71 -4.45
CA PHE A 504 -1.60 -7.71 -4.67
C PHE A 504 -1.26 -8.62 -5.85
N LEU A 505 -0.84 -8.06 -6.99
CA LEU A 505 -0.51 -8.82 -8.19
C LEU A 505 0.78 -9.65 -8.05
N ASP A 506 1.72 -9.21 -7.20
CA ASP A 506 3.02 -9.86 -7.04
C ASP A 506 2.89 -11.28 -6.47
N GLY A 507 3.42 -12.28 -7.19
CA GLY A 507 3.31 -13.70 -6.87
C GLY A 507 1.87 -14.25 -6.90
N LEU A 508 0.93 -13.55 -7.53
CA LEU A 508 -0.41 -14.02 -7.85
C LEU A 508 -0.54 -14.35 -9.33
N VAL A 509 0.11 -13.58 -10.21
CA VAL A 509 0.00 -13.71 -11.66
C VAL A 509 1.35 -14.03 -12.30
N ASP A 510 1.34 -14.82 -13.36
CA ASP A 510 2.52 -15.25 -14.10
C ASP A 510 2.55 -14.70 -15.54
N LYS A 511 1.45 -14.07 -15.97
CA LYS A 511 1.26 -13.53 -17.31
C LYS A 511 0.55 -12.20 -17.25
N LEU A 512 0.96 -11.24 -18.07
CA LEU A 512 0.43 -9.89 -18.10
C LEU A 512 0.06 -9.52 -19.55
N TYR A 513 -1.07 -8.83 -19.71
CA TYR A 513 -1.41 -8.11 -20.93
C TYR A 513 -1.36 -6.62 -20.66
N GLU A 514 -0.42 -5.95 -21.33
CA GLU A 514 -0.26 -4.49 -21.24
C GLU A 514 -1.10 -3.81 -22.31
N PHE A 515 -1.98 -2.92 -21.89
CA PHE A 515 -2.75 -2.01 -22.74
C PHE A 515 -2.02 -0.70 -22.84
N ARG A 516 -1.61 -0.31 -24.05
CA ARG A 516 -0.87 0.93 -24.30
C ARG A 516 -1.09 1.44 -25.71
N ASP A 517 -1.46 2.73 -25.82
CA ASP A 517 -1.61 3.42 -27.09
C ASP A 517 -2.47 2.67 -28.11
N GLY A 518 -3.57 2.08 -27.64
CA GLY A 518 -4.51 1.32 -28.46
C GLY A 518 -3.99 -0.05 -28.93
N ARG A 519 -2.94 -0.60 -28.31
CA ARG A 519 -2.40 -1.94 -28.56
C ARG A 519 -2.40 -2.78 -27.29
N VAL A 520 -2.40 -4.08 -27.47
CA VAL A 520 -2.30 -5.04 -26.36
C VAL A 520 -1.06 -5.89 -26.57
N MET A 521 -0.17 -5.91 -25.58
CA MET A 521 1.08 -6.67 -25.64
C MET A 521 1.12 -7.72 -24.52
N GLU A 522 1.59 -8.91 -24.85
CA GLU A 522 1.76 -10.00 -23.89
C GLU A 522 3.14 -9.94 -23.25
N HIS A 523 3.18 -10.06 -21.93
CA HIS A 523 4.41 -10.18 -21.15
C HIS A 523 4.33 -11.43 -20.26
N LEU A 524 5.37 -12.26 -20.33
CA LEU A 524 5.54 -13.42 -19.44
C LEU A 524 6.46 -13.03 -18.30
N GLY A 525 6.12 -13.41 -17.08
CA GLY A 525 6.88 -13.13 -15.88
C GLY A 525 6.12 -12.35 -14.81
N SER A 526 6.84 -11.91 -13.79
CA SER A 526 6.26 -11.18 -12.66
C SER A 526 6.00 -9.70 -12.98
N VAL A 527 5.08 -9.08 -12.22
CA VAL A 527 4.81 -7.63 -12.30
C VAL A 527 6.08 -6.82 -12.02
N GLN A 528 6.96 -7.28 -11.12
CA GLN A 528 8.20 -6.59 -10.81
C GLN A 528 9.17 -6.57 -11.99
N GLU A 529 9.31 -7.70 -12.70
CA GLU A 529 10.14 -7.78 -13.91
C GLU A 529 9.61 -6.88 -15.02
N PHE A 530 8.28 -6.85 -15.20
CA PHE A 530 7.62 -5.95 -16.14
C PHE A 530 7.93 -4.49 -15.83
N LEU A 531 7.75 -4.03 -14.58
CA LEU A 531 8.00 -2.64 -14.17
C LEU A 531 9.46 -2.25 -14.33
N LEU A 532 10.39 -3.16 -14.01
CA LEU A 532 11.84 -2.91 -14.23
C LEU A 532 12.16 -2.74 -15.71
N LYS A 533 11.62 -3.60 -16.58
CA LYS A 533 11.80 -3.51 -18.03
C LYS A 533 11.23 -2.19 -18.56
N ARG A 534 10.07 -1.82 -18.08
CA ARG A 534 9.40 -0.57 -18.46
C ARG A 534 10.20 0.66 -18.10
N LYS A 535 10.72 0.71 -16.87
CA LYS A 535 11.57 1.80 -16.39
C LYS A 535 12.84 1.95 -17.25
N LEU A 536 13.42 0.83 -17.67
CA LEU A 536 14.57 0.84 -18.56
C LEU A 536 14.23 1.36 -19.97
N GLU A 537 13.07 0.97 -20.53
CA GLU A 537 12.58 1.45 -21.83
C GLU A 537 12.34 2.97 -21.81
N THR A 538 11.68 3.47 -20.76
CA THR A 538 11.42 4.92 -20.57
C THR A 538 12.72 5.72 -20.46
N LEU A 539 13.73 5.22 -19.74
CA LEU A 539 15.03 5.86 -19.66
C LEU A 539 15.73 5.90 -21.03
N GLN A 540 15.67 4.81 -21.80
CA GLN A 540 16.23 4.77 -23.16
C GLN A 540 15.48 5.67 -24.15
N GLU A 541 14.16 5.81 -24.03
CA GLU A 541 13.36 6.74 -24.82
C GLU A 541 13.71 8.21 -24.50
N LEU A 542 13.94 8.53 -23.22
CA LEU A 542 14.40 9.86 -22.80
C LEU A 542 15.80 10.16 -23.35
N GLU A 543 16.73 9.22 -23.31
CA GLU A 543 18.07 9.36 -23.90
C GLU A 543 18.02 9.57 -25.44
N ARG A 544 17.05 8.93 -26.11
CA ARG A 544 16.86 9.11 -27.58
C ARG A 544 16.19 10.44 -27.94
N ARG A 545 15.29 10.97 -27.10
CA ARG A 545 14.61 12.25 -27.33
C ARG A 545 15.50 13.47 -27.05
N PHE A 546 16.50 13.30 -26.19
CA PHE A 546 17.52 14.33 -25.92
C PHE A 546 18.91 13.81 -26.33
N PRO A 547 19.22 13.72 -27.64
CA PRO A 547 20.59 13.44 -28.08
C PRO A 547 21.45 14.59 -27.61
N ALA A 548 22.50 14.27 -26.87
CA ALA A 548 23.42 15.17 -26.19
C ALA A 548 23.94 16.31 -27.09
N ALA A 549 23.25 17.45 -27.06
CA ALA A 549 23.81 18.75 -27.34
C ALA A 549 23.85 19.51 -26.01
N GLU A 550 25.04 19.65 -25.44
CA GLU A 550 25.36 20.39 -24.20
C GLU A 550 25.20 19.68 -22.84
N GLU A 551 25.86 18.53 -22.66
CA GLU A 551 26.19 18.07 -21.30
C GLU A 551 27.47 17.23 -21.27
N LYS A 552 28.62 17.85 -21.62
CA LYS A 552 29.94 17.19 -21.44
C LYS A 552 30.40 17.10 -19.97
N SER A 553 29.69 17.68 -19.00
CA SER A 553 30.09 17.66 -17.59
C SER A 553 29.20 16.83 -16.68
N VAL A 554 27.92 16.59 -17.03
CA VAL A 554 26.96 15.82 -16.16
C VAL A 554 26.86 14.37 -16.61
N SER A 555 27.19 14.05 -17.87
CA SER A 555 27.11 12.66 -18.38
C SER A 555 28.25 11.76 -17.87
N GLN A 556 29.41 12.35 -17.49
CA GLN A 556 30.51 11.57 -16.91
C GLN A 556 30.21 11.11 -15.47
N GLU A 557 29.49 11.91 -14.67
CA GLU A 557 29.08 11.51 -13.31
C GLU A 557 27.93 10.49 -13.33
N LYS A 558 26.94 10.65 -14.23
CA LYS A 558 25.82 9.68 -14.34
C LYS A 558 26.25 8.34 -14.96
N SER A 559 27.12 8.36 -15.97
CA SER A 559 27.65 7.10 -16.53
C SER A 559 28.62 6.39 -15.57
N GLN A 560 29.33 7.12 -14.72
CA GLN A 560 30.11 6.55 -13.63
C GLN A 560 29.21 6.02 -12.51
N GLN A 561 28.06 6.66 -12.19
CA GLN A 561 27.10 6.16 -11.23
C GLN A 561 26.37 4.90 -11.71
N VAL A 562 26.00 4.83 -13.00
CA VAL A 562 25.37 3.62 -13.58
C VAL A 562 26.36 2.47 -13.66
N LYS A 563 27.60 2.72 -14.06
CA LYS A 563 28.68 1.71 -14.02
C LYS A 563 28.99 1.28 -12.59
N LYS A 564 29.11 2.22 -11.64
CA LYS A 564 29.25 1.91 -10.22
C LYS A 564 28.05 1.13 -9.66
N PHE A 565 26.83 1.41 -10.12
CA PHE A 565 25.63 0.68 -9.68
C PHE A 565 25.54 -0.73 -10.27
N GLN A 566 26.00 -0.92 -11.52
CA GLN A 566 26.12 -2.25 -12.14
C GLN A 566 27.27 -3.04 -11.51
N GLU A 567 28.42 -2.43 -11.26
CA GLU A 567 29.53 -3.01 -10.55
C GLU A 567 29.17 -3.36 -9.10
N GLN A 568 28.45 -2.48 -8.39
CA GLN A 568 27.94 -2.76 -7.05
C GLN A 568 26.92 -3.92 -7.03
N LYS A 569 26.12 -4.09 -8.08
CA LYS A 569 25.15 -5.18 -8.18
C LYS A 569 25.83 -6.52 -8.48
N ILE A 570 26.90 -6.52 -9.28
CA ILE A 570 27.74 -7.70 -9.53
C ILE A 570 28.51 -8.05 -8.24
N VAL A 571 29.13 -7.08 -7.60
CA VAL A 571 29.85 -7.21 -6.33
C VAL A 571 28.91 -7.70 -5.22
N SER A 572 27.68 -7.16 -5.13
CA SER A 572 26.71 -7.60 -4.11
C SER A 572 26.20 -9.03 -4.34
N LYS A 573 26.12 -9.48 -5.59
CA LYS A 573 25.73 -10.86 -5.93
C LYS A 573 26.87 -11.85 -5.64
N GLU A 574 28.10 -11.45 -5.89
CA GLU A 574 29.29 -12.23 -5.54
C GLU A 574 29.49 -12.26 -4.02
N GLN A 575 29.35 -11.13 -3.34
CA GLN A 575 29.39 -11.09 -1.87
C GLN A 575 28.30 -11.95 -1.20
N ARG A 576 27.10 -12.01 -1.78
CA ARG A 576 26.05 -12.92 -1.28
C ARG A 576 26.42 -14.40 -1.46
N LYS A 577 27.03 -14.76 -2.60
CA LYS A 577 27.51 -16.13 -2.82
C LYS A 577 28.63 -16.51 -1.83
N VAL A 578 29.58 -15.61 -1.63
CA VAL A 578 30.68 -15.81 -0.68
C VAL A 578 30.14 -15.91 0.75
N ARG A 579 29.23 -15.04 1.19
CA ARG A 579 28.60 -15.14 2.52
C ARG A 579 27.79 -16.42 2.71
N SER A 580 27.07 -16.89 1.70
CA SER A 580 26.35 -18.16 1.75
C SER A 580 27.30 -19.33 1.89
N ARG A 581 28.46 -19.30 1.20
CA ARG A 581 29.50 -20.34 1.29
C ARG A 581 30.16 -20.34 2.65
N ILE A 582 30.48 -19.18 3.20
CA ILE A 582 31.01 -19.04 4.57
C ILE A 582 30.05 -19.65 5.59
N SER A 583 28.77 -19.28 5.55
CA SER A 583 27.76 -19.82 6.49
C SER A 583 27.56 -21.34 6.36
N TYR A 584 27.76 -21.89 5.16
CA TYR A 584 27.77 -23.35 4.95
C TYR A 584 29.01 -23.99 5.60
N LEU A 585 30.19 -23.42 5.37
CA LEU A 585 31.47 -23.94 5.95
C LEU A 585 31.46 -23.87 7.48
N GLU A 586 30.96 -22.81 8.10
CA GLU A 586 30.80 -22.70 9.56
C GLU A 586 29.95 -23.83 10.15
N LYS A 587 28.87 -24.20 9.49
CA LYS A 587 28.01 -25.30 9.93
C LYS A 587 28.71 -26.66 9.80
N GLU A 588 29.44 -26.89 8.72
CA GLU A 588 30.21 -28.14 8.53
C GLU A 588 31.40 -28.23 9.49
N ILE A 589 32.13 -27.13 9.72
CA ILE A 589 33.19 -27.05 10.72
C ILE A 589 32.65 -27.43 12.11
N THR A 590 31.58 -26.79 12.55
CA THR A 590 30.96 -27.09 13.86
C THR A 590 30.52 -28.54 13.99
N LYS A 591 30.04 -29.15 12.91
CA LYS A 591 29.62 -30.55 12.88
C LYS A 591 30.83 -31.53 12.96
N LEU A 592 31.91 -31.21 12.24
CA LEU A 592 33.14 -31.99 12.27
C LEU A 592 33.83 -31.91 13.65
N GLU A 593 33.90 -30.72 14.25
CA GLU A 593 34.41 -30.51 15.61
C GLU A 593 33.60 -31.29 16.65
N GLY A 594 32.26 -31.26 16.54
CA GLY A 594 31.38 -32.03 17.41
C GLY A 594 31.65 -33.51 17.34
N ARG A 595 31.81 -34.08 16.12
CA ARG A 595 32.10 -35.49 15.90
C ARG A 595 33.49 -35.87 16.38
N MET A 596 34.50 -35.02 16.13
CA MET A 596 35.85 -35.22 16.66
C MET A 596 35.87 -35.24 18.18
N GLY A 597 35.13 -34.33 18.84
CA GLY A 597 35.01 -34.32 20.31
C GLY A 597 34.33 -35.56 20.90
N GLU A 598 33.39 -36.18 20.16
CA GLU A 598 32.81 -37.47 20.55
C GLU A 598 33.86 -38.59 20.47
N ILE A 599 34.61 -38.66 19.37
CA ILE A 599 35.67 -39.66 19.18
C ILE A 599 36.80 -39.49 20.20
N GLU A 600 37.21 -38.27 20.52
CA GLU A 600 38.20 -37.96 21.55
C GLU A 600 37.78 -38.47 22.94
N LYS A 601 36.50 -38.31 23.30
CA LYS A 601 35.97 -38.82 24.57
C LYS A 601 36.02 -40.36 24.65
N VAL A 602 35.72 -41.04 23.53
CA VAL A 602 35.77 -42.49 23.45
C VAL A 602 37.24 -42.98 23.48
N LEU A 603 38.14 -42.28 22.79
CA LEU A 603 39.59 -42.61 22.79
C LEU A 603 40.23 -42.34 24.15
N ALA A 604 39.72 -41.36 24.96
CA ALA A 604 40.21 -41.07 26.31
C ALA A 604 39.81 -42.16 27.35
N GLN A 605 38.68 -42.83 27.12
CA GLN A 605 38.19 -43.93 27.98
C GLN A 605 37.63 -45.06 27.12
N PRO A 606 38.45 -45.86 26.47
CA PRO A 606 38.00 -46.91 25.56
C PRO A 606 37.31 -48.06 26.30
N GLY A 607 36.12 -48.45 25.80
CA GLY A 607 35.39 -49.62 26.29
C GLY A 607 35.91 -50.93 25.64
N GLU A 608 35.59 -52.08 26.26
CA GLU A 608 36.05 -53.40 25.76
C GLU A 608 35.59 -53.78 24.34
N LYS A 609 34.69 -52.97 23.72
CA LYS A 609 34.15 -53.22 22.37
C LYS A 609 34.58 -52.20 21.34
N ASP A 610 35.34 -51.17 21.72
CA ASP A 610 35.67 -50.07 20.81
C ASP A 610 36.93 -50.42 19.99
N ASP A 611 36.81 -50.36 18.67
CA ASP A 611 37.96 -50.54 17.76
C ASP A 611 38.76 -49.23 17.67
N ILE A 612 39.82 -49.16 18.52
CA ILE A 612 40.70 -47.99 18.64
C ILE A 612 41.34 -47.62 17.28
N MET A 613 41.66 -48.65 16.46
CA MET A 613 42.33 -48.45 15.16
C MET A 613 41.35 -47.77 14.16
N GLU A 614 40.09 -48.17 14.13
CA GLU A 614 39.07 -47.62 13.26
C GLU A 614 38.68 -46.18 13.69
N LEU A 615 38.50 -45.97 14.99
CA LEU A 615 38.23 -44.63 15.55
C LEU A 615 39.39 -43.65 15.32
N THR A 616 40.63 -44.09 15.43
CA THR A 616 41.81 -43.26 15.14
C THR A 616 41.87 -42.89 13.65
N ARG A 617 41.52 -43.82 12.77
CA ARG A 617 41.44 -43.55 11.33
C ARG A 617 40.34 -42.55 10.98
N GLU A 618 39.13 -42.72 11.52
CA GLU A 618 38.03 -41.79 11.38
C GLU A 618 38.43 -40.40 11.91
N TYR A 619 39.06 -40.31 13.05
CA TYR A 619 39.54 -39.05 13.60
C TYR A 619 40.53 -38.32 12.68
N LEU A 620 41.46 -39.03 12.07
CA LEU A 620 42.45 -38.47 11.14
C LEU A 620 41.80 -37.99 9.83
N GLU A 621 40.79 -38.70 9.35
CA GLU A 621 40.00 -38.27 8.16
C GLU A 621 39.17 -37.02 8.45
N LEU A 622 38.50 -36.99 9.60
CA LEU A 622 37.73 -35.80 10.05
C LEU A 622 38.64 -34.59 10.26
N LYS A 623 39.83 -34.78 10.83
CA LYS A 623 40.80 -33.71 11.03
C LYS A 623 41.29 -33.12 9.72
N ARG A 624 41.57 -33.96 8.70
CA ARG A 624 41.94 -33.47 7.36
C ARG A 624 40.79 -32.68 6.68
N ALA A 625 39.55 -33.14 6.86
CA ALA A 625 38.38 -32.43 6.34
C ALA A 625 38.18 -31.10 7.07
N LEU A 626 38.39 -31.07 8.39
CA LEU A 626 38.31 -29.83 9.18
C LEU A 626 39.36 -28.81 8.74
N ASP A 627 40.61 -29.23 8.60
CA ASP A 627 41.70 -28.35 8.14
C ASP A 627 41.41 -27.78 6.76
N ALA A 628 40.93 -28.60 5.81
CA ALA A 628 40.55 -28.14 4.46
C ALA A 628 39.39 -27.13 4.46
N HIS A 629 38.35 -27.35 5.28
CA HIS A 629 37.24 -26.43 5.40
C HIS A 629 37.61 -25.13 6.11
N THR A 630 38.52 -25.19 7.08
CA THR A 630 39.05 -24.02 7.79
C THR A 630 39.91 -23.15 6.87
N ASP A 631 40.74 -23.77 6.04
CA ASP A 631 41.57 -23.06 5.04
C ASP A 631 40.68 -22.36 3.98
N GLU A 632 39.65 -23.07 3.48
CA GLU A 632 38.68 -22.48 2.55
C GLU A 632 37.89 -21.31 3.22
N TRP A 633 37.45 -21.47 4.46
CA TRP A 633 36.77 -20.45 5.24
C TRP A 633 37.65 -19.20 5.44
N THR A 634 38.92 -19.39 5.83
CA THR A 634 39.88 -18.30 6.02
C THR A 634 40.13 -17.53 4.72
N SER A 635 40.34 -18.24 3.62
CA SER A 635 40.51 -17.63 2.29
C SER A 635 39.30 -16.79 1.84
N LEU A 636 38.09 -17.27 2.12
CA LEU A 636 36.86 -16.55 1.79
C LEU A 636 36.62 -15.36 2.72
N MET A 637 37.02 -15.41 3.98
CA MET A 637 36.98 -14.28 4.91
C MET A 637 37.94 -13.16 4.50
N GLU A 638 39.17 -13.50 4.09
CA GLU A 638 40.12 -12.53 3.55
C GLU A 638 39.60 -11.82 2.27
N GLN A 639 38.79 -12.52 1.47
CA GLN A 639 38.14 -11.93 0.29
C GLN A 639 37.01 -10.95 0.63
N ILE A 640 36.44 -10.98 1.84
CA ILE A 640 35.41 -10.04 2.29
C ILE A 640 36.03 -8.82 2.97
N GLU A 641 37.17 -8.97 3.62
CA GLU A 641 37.85 -7.87 4.32
C GLU A 641 38.69 -6.97 3.40
N ASN A 642 39.06 -7.46 2.20
CA ASN A 642 39.65 -6.67 1.13
C ASN A 642 38.61 -6.19 0.13
#